data_31d5b5da581c7241255411eb864ebf5f
#
_entry.id   31d5b5da581c7241255411eb864ebf5f
#
_cell.length_a   1.000
_cell.length_b   1.000
_cell.length_c   1.000
_cell.angle_alpha   90.00
_cell.angle_beta   90.00
_cell.angle_gamma   90.00
#
_symmetry.space_group_name_H-M   'P 1'
#
loop_
_entity.id
_entity.type
_entity.pdbx_description
1 polymer ?
#
loop_
_entity_poly.entity_id
_entity_poly.type
_entity_poly.pdbx_seq_one_letter_code
_entity_poly.pdbx_strand_id
1 'polypeptide(L)'
;MDIHSPASDNIDQLRRIADANGVATGFWDWYGNWVGVGAPTLLKVLGALGLPLNESSTVGDVDHAMQLTEEREWRRTLPPTIVAREGGGYLFPVHVPDGSWVNVQWVLEDGRKGQCEQIDRYVPPRMIDGQLVGRATFDVPHWVPLGWHRLVATVEGGRVESATLIVVPNTLSLPILESSRRAWGVNAQLYSTRSASSWGIGDATDLADLAAVCADKGADFLLINPVHASQPVSPLETSPYLPVSRRWLNQIYVRPESIEEYAALPQSAREAIEQLSEETRQFASREDLIDRDRAWEAKRKALEIIFAVPRSYHRQSQFDHFVENGGSELSNYALWCALVEREGTIELPEDLERSTSPRVELERLELADRVNFYEWCQWIASEQLAHAQQVAREVGMEIGIMADLAVGVHPYGSEKWSRPELFATGMTVGAPPDVYSQQGQNWSQPPWSPRSLAESGYTPLRDMVRAALANAGAVRIDHILGMFRLWWIPEGRAATEGTYVYYDHEAMMGVILLEAQRAGAVVIGEDLGVVEPWVRDYLRDRGVLGTSVVWFEKEGGGWPLRPEHYRDRALAAVNIHDLPPTLGYIRGIQTTLRSELGLLTDDIETVRAGDRQELEQVAARLHEYGCLDGAEPSEREMVEGLYRYVAKAPSKLVVASLVDAVGDVRPQNMPGTGADQYPNWCVPLCDSDGEEVFIEDLPSNERLTSLFGLLTAAVR
;
A
#
# COMPACT_ATOMS: atom_id res chain seq x y z
N MET A 1 23.03 28.45 10.84
CA MET A 1 24.46 28.22 11.14
C MET A 1 24.79 26.88 10.51
N ASP A 2 25.45 26.89 9.35
CA ASP A 2 25.93 25.64 8.73
C ASP A 2 26.98 25.05 9.64
N ILE A 3 26.64 23.92 10.26
CA ILE A 3 27.60 23.13 11.02
C ILE A 3 28.44 22.41 9.99
N HIS A 4 29.59 22.96 9.64
CA HIS A 4 30.60 22.28 8.83
C HIS A 4 31.10 21.06 9.62
N SER A 5 30.60 19.88 9.31
CA SER A 5 31.21 18.63 9.74
C SER A 5 32.51 18.42 8.97
N PRO A 6 33.62 17.96 9.62
CA PRO A 6 34.85 17.61 8.92
C PRO A 6 34.64 16.58 7.78
N ALA A 7 33.59 15.77 7.84
CA ALA A 7 33.21 14.83 6.81
C ALA A 7 32.64 15.52 5.56
N SER A 8 32.10 16.76 5.66
CA SER A 8 31.61 17.50 4.49
C SER A 8 32.74 17.94 3.53
N ASP A 9 33.98 18.02 4.02
CA ASP A 9 35.13 18.33 3.18
C ASP A 9 35.52 17.19 2.21
N ASN A 10 34.94 15.98 2.42
CA ASN A 10 35.15 14.80 1.56
C ASN A 10 33.84 14.32 0.89
N ILE A 11 33.07 15.25 0.34
CA ILE A 11 31.78 14.98 -0.29
C ILE A 11 31.83 13.91 -1.39
N ASP A 12 32.93 13.84 -2.14
CA ASP A 12 33.08 12.86 -3.23
C ASP A 12 33.22 11.42 -2.71
N GLN A 13 33.83 11.23 -1.54
CA GLN A 13 33.88 9.92 -0.90
C GLN A 13 32.50 9.55 -0.31
N LEU A 14 31.80 10.49 0.33
CA LEU A 14 30.45 10.28 0.79
C LEU A 14 29.52 9.90 -0.37
N ARG A 15 29.64 10.54 -1.52
CA ARG A 15 28.88 10.18 -2.72
C ARG A 15 29.16 8.77 -3.19
N ARG A 16 30.42 8.34 -3.20
CA ARG A 16 30.77 6.94 -3.55
C ARG A 16 30.17 5.92 -2.58
N ILE A 17 30.19 6.22 -1.28
CA ILE A 17 29.53 5.36 -0.27
C ILE A 17 28.02 5.35 -0.50
N ALA A 18 27.41 6.51 -0.78
CA ALA A 18 26.00 6.64 -1.05
C ALA A 18 25.58 5.78 -2.27
N ASP A 19 26.26 5.96 -3.41
CA ASP A 19 25.99 5.16 -4.62
C ASP A 19 26.15 3.66 -4.36
N ALA A 20 27.19 3.24 -3.63
CA ALA A 20 27.42 1.83 -3.29
C ALA A 20 26.40 1.25 -2.29
N ASN A 21 25.61 2.08 -1.62
CA ASN A 21 24.54 1.69 -0.71
C ASN A 21 23.14 2.02 -1.27
N GLY A 22 23.03 2.32 -2.57
CA GLY A 22 21.74 2.61 -3.20
C GLY A 22 21.11 3.93 -2.78
N VAL A 23 21.91 4.94 -2.42
CA VAL A 23 21.44 6.28 -2.06
C VAL A 23 21.80 7.25 -3.19
N ALA A 24 20.80 7.95 -3.71
CA ALA A 24 21.02 8.94 -4.77
C ALA A 24 21.85 10.13 -4.26
N THR A 25 22.81 10.56 -5.05
CA THR A 25 23.69 11.71 -4.75
C THR A 25 23.17 13.01 -5.34
N GLY A 26 22.07 12.95 -6.07
CA GLY A 26 21.34 14.05 -6.67
C GLY A 26 20.12 13.54 -7.44
N PHE A 27 19.27 14.46 -7.86
CA PHE A 27 18.05 14.18 -8.60
C PHE A 27 17.72 15.32 -9.56
N TRP A 28 16.89 15.03 -10.55
CA TRP A 28 16.34 16.06 -11.44
C TRP A 28 15.09 16.65 -10.82
N ASP A 29 15.07 17.97 -10.65
CA ASP A 29 13.87 18.66 -10.21
C ASP A 29 12.81 18.74 -11.34
N TRP A 30 11.62 19.20 -11.02
CA TRP A 30 10.52 19.31 -11.99
C TRP A 30 10.74 20.39 -13.07
N TYR A 31 11.74 21.28 -12.91
CA TYR A 31 12.21 22.20 -13.96
C TYR A 31 13.24 21.57 -14.89
N GLY A 32 13.72 20.36 -14.59
CA GLY A 32 14.77 19.69 -15.34
C GLY A 32 16.19 20.14 -14.94
N ASN A 33 16.38 20.72 -13.75
CA ASN A 33 17.69 21.04 -13.22
C ASN A 33 18.21 19.89 -12.34
N TRP A 34 19.51 19.65 -12.39
CA TRP A 34 20.15 18.70 -11.49
C TRP A 34 20.37 19.32 -10.11
N VAL A 35 19.83 18.70 -9.06
CA VAL A 35 20.00 19.10 -7.66
C VAL A 35 20.87 18.08 -6.93
N GLY A 36 22.03 18.50 -6.44
CA GLY A 36 22.95 17.64 -5.68
C GLY A 36 22.52 17.53 -4.22
N VAL A 37 22.58 16.31 -3.67
CA VAL A 37 22.28 16.06 -2.25
C VAL A 37 23.44 16.51 -1.37
N GLY A 38 23.13 17.23 -0.29
CA GLY A 38 24.11 17.75 0.66
C GLY A 38 24.70 16.69 1.59
N ALA A 39 25.90 16.93 2.10
CA ALA A 39 26.56 16.02 3.04
C ALA A 39 25.74 15.71 4.30
N PRO A 40 25.04 16.65 4.94
CA PRO A 40 24.22 16.34 6.13
C PRO A 40 23.15 15.28 5.86
N THR A 41 22.43 15.40 4.72
CA THR A 41 21.44 14.40 4.30
C THR A 41 22.08 13.04 4.05
N LEU A 42 23.19 12.99 3.29
CA LEU A 42 23.91 11.74 3.00
C LEU A 42 24.38 11.05 4.29
N LEU A 43 24.95 11.80 5.24
CA LEU A 43 25.42 11.24 6.53
C LEU A 43 24.27 10.62 7.33
N LYS A 44 23.12 11.31 7.42
CA LYS A 44 21.93 10.79 8.14
C LYS A 44 21.35 9.55 7.47
N VAL A 45 21.18 9.58 6.15
CA VAL A 45 20.62 8.45 5.40
C VAL A 45 21.54 7.23 5.48
N LEU A 46 22.86 7.41 5.32
CA LEU A 46 23.83 6.33 5.45
C LEU A 46 23.89 5.75 6.88
N GLY A 47 23.77 6.62 7.89
CA GLY A 47 23.59 6.20 9.28
C GLY A 47 22.35 5.35 9.50
N ALA A 48 21.20 5.78 8.95
CA ALA A 48 19.94 5.03 9.00
C ALA A 48 19.99 3.69 8.26
N LEU A 49 20.88 3.54 7.27
CA LEU A 49 21.18 2.28 6.59
C LEU A 49 22.17 1.39 7.38
N GLY A 50 22.55 1.80 8.62
CA GLY A 50 23.38 1.02 9.53
C GLY A 50 24.89 1.18 9.34
N LEU A 51 25.35 2.22 8.65
CA LEU A 51 26.75 2.62 8.65
C LEU A 51 27.06 3.47 9.90
N PRO A 52 28.28 3.42 10.47
CA PRO A 52 28.65 4.21 11.65
C PRO A 52 28.90 5.69 11.29
N LEU A 53 27.90 6.35 10.70
CA LEU A 53 27.94 7.72 10.23
C LEU A 53 26.83 8.57 10.85
N ASN A 54 27.14 9.83 11.13
CA ASN A 54 26.21 10.87 11.60
C ASN A 54 26.78 12.25 11.25
N GLU A 55 26.06 13.32 11.55
CA GLU A 55 26.46 14.70 11.21
C GLU A 55 27.79 15.15 11.89
N SER A 56 28.23 14.48 12.96
CA SER A 56 29.51 14.78 13.65
C SER A 56 30.66 13.87 13.20
N SER A 57 30.45 13.00 12.21
CA SER A 57 31.47 12.05 11.73
C SER A 57 32.69 12.75 11.17
N THR A 58 33.85 12.17 11.42
CA THR A 58 35.16 12.60 10.91
C THR A 58 35.48 11.97 9.55
N VAL A 59 36.55 12.43 8.90
CA VAL A 59 37.09 11.79 7.69
C VAL A 59 37.44 10.33 7.95
N GLY A 60 38.00 9.99 9.14
CA GLY A 60 38.30 8.61 9.49
C GLY A 60 37.09 7.72 9.60
N ASP A 61 35.95 8.25 10.07
CA ASP A 61 34.67 7.51 10.12
C ASP A 61 34.14 7.24 8.70
N VAL A 62 34.32 8.18 7.79
CA VAL A 62 33.96 8.00 6.36
C VAL A 62 34.82 6.92 5.71
N ASP A 63 36.16 6.92 5.96
CA ASP A 63 37.06 5.88 5.47
C ASP A 63 36.66 4.50 6.00
N HIS A 64 36.33 4.41 7.28
CA HIS A 64 35.84 3.18 7.90
C HIS A 64 34.50 2.71 7.29
N ALA A 65 33.55 3.62 7.07
CA ALA A 65 32.28 3.31 6.43
C ALA A 65 32.46 2.80 4.98
N MET A 66 33.45 3.34 4.26
CA MET A 66 33.82 2.87 2.92
C MET A 66 34.35 1.44 2.96
N GLN A 67 35.26 1.15 3.89
CA GLN A 67 35.79 -0.19 4.11
C GLN A 67 34.67 -1.19 4.43
N LEU A 68 33.77 -0.85 5.37
CA LEU A 68 32.62 -1.69 5.72
C LEU A 68 31.71 -1.95 4.52
N THR A 69 31.51 -0.96 3.67
CA THR A 69 30.71 -1.09 2.44
C THR A 69 31.33 -2.06 1.47
N GLU A 70 32.65 -1.96 1.22
CA GLU A 70 33.40 -2.82 0.29
C GLU A 70 33.54 -4.27 0.78
N GLU A 71 33.63 -4.46 2.10
CA GLU A 71 33.83 -5.77 2.72
C GLU A 71 32.53 -6.49 3.07
N ARG A 72 31.38 -5.82 3.00
CA ARG A 72 30.07 -6.33 3.47
C ARG A 72 29.75 -7.72 2.96
N GLU A 73 29.83 -7.95 1.65
CA GLU A 73 29.53 -9.24 1.05
C GLU A 73 30.53 -10.32 1.50
N TRP A 74 31.79 -9.95 1.65
CA TRP A 74 32.89 -10.86 2.00
C TRP A 74 32.87 -11.33 3.46
N ARG A 75 32.13 -10.61 4.33
CA ARG A 75 31.98 -10.94 5.75
C ARG A 75 30.96 -12.03 6.04
N ARG A 76 30.24 -12.50 5.03
CA ARG A 76 29.24 -13.56 5.15
C ARG A 76 29.46 -14.67 4.12
N THR A 77 29.12 -15.90 4.49
CA THR A 77 29.26 -17.06 3.59
C THR A 77 28.29 -16.98 2.42
N LEU A 78 27.01 -16.73 2.67
CA LEU A 78 25.95 -16.62 1.68
C LEU A 78 25.36 -15.22 1.65
N PRO A 79 24.87 -14.72 0.50
CA PRO A 79 23.93 -13.61 0.47
C PRO A 79 22.72 -13.92 1.37
N PRO A 80 22.11 -12.92 2.06
CA PRO A 80 21.00 -13.20 2.98
C PRO A 80 19.78 -13.76 2.25
N THR A 81 19.55 -13.27 1.05
CA THR A 81 18.46 -13.69 0.15
C THR A 81 18.95 -13.69 -1.27
N ILE A 82 18.51 -14.67 -2.04
CA ILE A 82 18.69 -14.76 -3.49
C ILE A 82 17.32 -14.81 -4.11
N VAL A 83 17.07 -13.93 -5.08
CA VAL A 83 15.85 -13.93 -5.87
C VAL A 83 16.22 -14.30 -7.30
N ALA A 84 15.69 -15.41 -7.78
CA ALA A 84 15.92 -15.92 -9.13
C ALA A 84 14.60 -15.92 -9.93
N ARG A 85 14.67 -15.57 -11.22
CA ARG A 85 13.52 -15.75 -12.12
C ARG A 85 13.42 -17.20 -12.57
N GLU A 86 12.21 -17.71 -12.73
CA GLU A 86 11.96 -19.07 -13.24
C GLU A 86 12.65 -19.31 -14.58
N GLY A 87 13.23 -20.50 -14.75
CA GLY A 87 13.90 -20.90 -15.97
C GLY A 87 15.23 -20.23 -16.28
N GLY A 88 15.65 -19.20 -15.50
CA GLY A 88 16.85 -18.42 -15.78
C GLY A 88 18.15 -18.95 -15.16
N GLY A 89 18.06 -19.73 -14.08
CA GLY A 89 19.20 -19.98 -13.20
C GLY A 89 19.67 -18.72 -12.49
N TYR A 90 20.59 -18.82 -11.55
CA TYR A 90 21.15 -17.64 -10.87
C TYR A 90 22.53 -17.96 -10.27
N LEU A 91 23.55 -17.22 -10.70
CA LEU A 91 24.91 -17.33 -10.14
C LEU A 91 25.04 -16.50 -8.88
N PHE A 92 25.49 -17.13 -7.79
CA PHE A 92 25.69 -16.45 -6.51
C PHE A 92 27.05 -16.71 -5.89
N PRO A 93 27.60 -15.74 -5.13
CA PRO A 93 28.87 -15.88 -4.46
C PRO A 93 28.74 -16.67 -3.15
N VAL A 94 29.77 -17.42 -2.82
CA VAL A 94 29.94 -18.07 -1.52
C VAL A 94 31.33 -17.75 -1.01
N HIS A 95 31.44 -17.11 0.16
CA HIS A 95 32.70 -16.68 0.73
C HIS A 95 33.09 -17.58 1.90
N VAL A 96 34.30 -18.14 1.82
CA VAL A 96 34.84 -19.05 2.81
C VAL A 96 36.36 -18.76 3.04
N PRO A 97 36.99 -19.22 4.11
CA PRO A 97 38.42 -19.11 4.23
C PRO A 97 39.10 -19.65 2.96
N ASP A 98 40.09 -18.94 2.45
CA ASP A 98 40.74 -19.30 1.19
C ASP A 98 41.35 -20.73 1.25
N GLY A 99 41.04 -21.53 0.23
CA GLY A 99 41.44 -22.93 0.17
C GLY A 99 40.51 -23.92 0.89
N SER A 100 39.49 -23.45 1.63
CA SER A 100 38.50 -24.33 2.26
C SER A 100 37.48 -24.86 1.24
N TRP A 101 37.06 -26.12 1.40
CA TRP A 101 35.98 -26.66 0.62
C TRP A 101 34.64 -26.16 1.15
N VAL A 102 33.64 -26.01 0.24
CA VAL A 102 32.26 -25.68 0.58
C VAL A 102 31.30 -26.46 -0.31
N ASN A 103 30.23 -26.92 0.28
CA ASN A 103 29.13 -27.58 -0.41
C ASN A 103 27.84 -26.81 -0.20
N VAL A 104 27.08 -26.55 -1.27
CA VAL A 104 25.82 -25.81 -1.19
C VAL A 104 24.68 -26.69 -1.70
N GLN A 105 23.66 -26.82 -0.85
CA GLN A 105 22.43 -27.55 -1.15
C GLN A 105 21.27 -26.57 -1.30
N TRP A 106 20.39 -26.83 -2.25
CA TRP A 106 19.05 -26.24 -2.27
C TRP A 106 18.06 -27.16 -1.52
N VAL A 107 17.15 -26.55 -0.78
CA VAL A 107 16.05 -27.23 -0.09
C VAL A 107 14.76 -26.54 -0.53
N LEU A 108 13.92 -27.26 -1.28
CA LEU A 108 12.67 -26.73 -1.80
C LEU A 108 11.63 -26.55 -0.69
N GLU A 109 10.61 -25.78 -0.97
CA GLU A 109 9.48 -25.51 -0.06
C GLU A 109 8.76 -26.81 0.35
N ASP A 110 8.73 -27.83 -0.54
CA ASP A 110 8.16 -29.15 -0.28
C ASP A 110 9.13 -30.13 0.44
N GLY A 111 10.32 -29.68 0.81
CA GLY A 111 11.33 -30.45 1.54
C GLY A 111 12.27 -31.27 0.67
N ARG A 112 12.10 -31.34 -0.65
CA ARG A 112 13.09 -31.96 -1.55
C ARG A 112 14.42 -31.23 -1.48
N LYS A 113 15.53 -31.97 -1.64
CA LYS A 113 16.90 -31.43 -1.51
C LYS A 113 17.76 -31.88 -2.68
N GLY A 114 18.75 -31.06 -3.01
CA GLY A 114 19.77 -31.41 -3.99
C GLY A 114 20.96 -30.48 -3.90
N GLN A 115 21.90 -30.63 -4.81
CA GLN A 115 23.16 -29.89 -4.81
C GLN A 115 23.09 -28.72 -5.81
N CYS A 116 23.67 -27.59 -5.43
CA CYS A 116 24.03 -26.52 -6.36
C CYS A 116 25.35 -26.90 -7.05
N GLU A 117 25.50 -26.59 -8.32
CA GLU A 117 26.72 -26.79 -9.07
C GLU A 117 27.69 -25.63 -8.80
N GLN A 118 28.95 -25.95 -8.49
CA GLN A 118 30.00 -24.94 -8.40
C GLN A 118 30.51 -24.63 -9.82
N ILE A 119 30.51 -23.36 -10.17
CA ILE A 119 30.97 -22.85 -11.45
C ILE A 119 32.41 -22.40 -11.32
N ASP A 120 33.27 -22.82 -12.25
CA ASP A 120 34.65 -22.38 -12.29
C ASP A 120 34.75 -20.92 -12.75
N ARG A 121 34.81 -20.02 -11.75
CA ARG A 121 34.94 -18.57 -11.93
C ARG A 121 35.92 -18.04 -10.90
N TYR A 122 37.16 -17.82 -11.31
CA TYR A 122 38.18 -17.27 -10.43
C TYR A 122 37.88 -15.83 -10.02
N VAL A 123 37.90 -15.59 -8.70
CA VAL A 123 37.87 -14.25 -8.08
C VAL A 123 39.01 -14.19 -7.09
N PRO A 124 39.92 -13.17 -7.13
CA PRO A 124 41.01 -13.05 -6.18
C PRO A 124 40.52 -13.01 -4.73
N PRO A 125 41.14 -13.74 -3.82
CA PRO A 125 40.79 -13.70 -2.40
C PRO A 125 41.08 -12.31 -1.80
N ARG A 126 40.35 -11.96 -0.73
CA ARG A 126 40.53 -10.70 -0.01
C ARG A 126 40.88 -10.95 1.46
N MET A 127 41.66 -10.02 2.03
CA MET A 127 41.93 -10.01 3.46
C MET A 127 40.75 -9.35 4.19
N ILE A 128 40.05 -10.09 5.03
CA ILE A 128 38.91 -9.64 5.83
C ILE A 128 39.21 -9.96 7.30
N ASP A 129 39.26 -8.96 8.16
CA ASP A 129 39.53 -9.11 9.58
C ASP A 129 40.77 -9.99 9.90
N GLY A 130 41.82 -9.86 9.09
CA GLY A 130 43.07 -10.63 9.26
C GLY A 130 43.02 -12.06 8.73
N GLN A 131 41.94 -12.49 8.11
CA GLN A 131 41.77 -13.79 7.47
C GLN A 131 41.69 -13.63 5.96
N LEU A 132 42.37 -14.47 5.20
CA LEU A 132 42.21 -14.54 3.75
C LEU A 132 40.94 -15.28 3.41
N VAL A 133 40.01 -14.61 2.73
CA VAL A 133 38.67 -15.11 2.31
C VAL A 133 38.69 -15.31 0.81
N GLY A 134 38.35 -16.53 0.37
CA GLY A 134 38.13 -16.90 -1.02
C GLY A 134 36.66 -16.79 -1.40
N ARG A 135 36.38 -16.69 -2.70
CA ARG A 135 35.02 -16.65 -3.28
C ARG A 135 34.84 -17.80 -4.26
N ALA A 136 33.91 -18.70 -3.97
CA ALA A 136 33.39 -19.67 -4.90
C ALA A 136 32.10 -19.12 -5.54
N THR A 137 31.80 -19.55 -6.75
CA THR A 137 30.54 -19.22 -7.44
C THR A 137 29.72 -20.47 -7.60
N PHE A 138 28.44 -20.41 -7.24
CA PHE A 138 27.48 -21.50 -7.39
C PHE A 138 26.30 -21.08 -8.27
N ASP A 139 25.65 -22.07 -8.88
CA ASP A 139 24.45 -21.87 -9.71
C ASP A 139 23.19 -22.44 -9.04
N VAL A 140 22.12 -21.65 -9.05
CA VAL A 140 20.77 -22.16 -8.77
C VAL A 140 20.26 -22.81 -10.05
N PRO A 141 19.92 -24.13 -10.03
CA PRO A 141 19.49 -24.80 -11.24
C PRO A 141 18.23 -24.15 -11.85
N HIS A 142 18.21 -23.97 -13.16
CA HIS A 142 17.13 -23.33 -13.93
C HIS A 142 15.75 -24.01 -13.78
N TRP A 143 15.70 -25.27 -13.37
CA TRP A 143 14.46 -26.05 -13.19
C TRP A 143 13.87 -25.92 -11.77
N VAL A 144 14.49 -25.18 -10.85
CA VAL A 144 13.91 -24.97 -9.52
C VAL A 144 12.56 -24.27 -9.67
N PRO A 145 11.47 -24.85 -9.09
CA PRO A 145 10.12 -24.32 -9.28
C PRO A 145 9.91 -22.99 -8.57
N LEU A 146 8.85 -22.30 -8.93
CA LEU A 146 8.38 -21.10 -8.21
C LEU A 146 8.18 -21.42 -6.73
N GLY A 147 8.66 -20.54 -5.85
CA GLY A 147 8.42 -20.73 -4.43
C GLY A 147 9.48 -20.14 -3.50
N TRP A 148 9.26 -20.40 -2.22
CA TRP A 148 10.12 -20.00 -1.11
C TRP A 148 10.98 -21.19 -0.70
N HIS A 149 12.24 -21.14 -1.05
CA HIS A 149 13.21 -22.20 -0.85
C HIS A 149 14.32 -21.75 0.08
N ARG A 150 15.26 -22.63 0.35
CA ARG A 150 16.41 -22.34 1.19
C ARG A 150 17.69 -22.89 0.55
N LEU A 151 18.76 -22.13 0.62
CA LEU A 151 20.10 -22.61 0.37
C LEU A 151 20.76 -22.94 1.71
N VAL A 152 21.56 -24.01 1.73
CA VAL A 152 22.29 -24.46 2.90
C VAL A 152 23.74 -24.71 2.48
N ALA A 153 24.66 -23.87 2.96
CA ALA A 153 26.10 -24.04 2.76
C ALA A 153 26.70 -24.76 3.95
N THR A 154 27.48 -25.83 3.67
CA THR A 154 28.32 -26.53 4.65
C THR A 154 29.76 -26.27 4.28
N VAL A 155 30.50 -25.64 5.21
CA VAL A 155 31.88 -25.24 5.03
C VAL A 155 32.77 -26.24 5.76
N GLU A 156 34.01 -26.37 5.32
CA GLU A 156 35.06 -27.16 6.00
C GLU A 156 35.09 -26.87 7.53
N GLY A 157 35.16 -27.92 8.32
CA GLY A 157 35.02 -27.81 9.79
C GLY A 157 33.58 -27.92 10.29
N GLY A 158 32.58 -28.12 9.41
CA GLY A 158 31.18 -28.41 9.77
C GLY A 158 30.31 -27.20 10.07
N ARG A 159 30.78 -25.96 9.81
CA ARG A 159 29.94 -24.77 9.92
C ARG A 159 28.84 -24.81 8.85
N VAL A 160 27.62 -24.61 9.29
CA VAL A 160 26.43 -24.60 8.42
C VAL A 160 25.81 -23.21 8.44
N GLU A 161 25.56 -22.64 7.27
CA GLU A 161 24.84 -21.39 7.10
C GLU A 161 23.69 -21.56 6.10
N SER A 162 22.64 -20.77 6.24
CA SER A 162 21.50 -20.83 5.35
C SER A 162 21.09 -19.45 4.85
N ALA A 163 20.54 -19.41 3.63
CA ALA A 163 20.00 -18.22 3.01
C ALA A 163 18.62 -18.52 2.41
N THR A 164 17.80 -17.51 2.27
CA THR A 164 16.52 -17.62 1.56
C THR A 164 16.78 -17.63 0.06
N LEU A 165 16.15 -18.56 -0.66
CA LEU A 165 16.07 -18.60 -2.13
C LEU A 165 14.62 -18.43 -2.54
N ILE A 166 14.32 -17.39 -3.29
CA ILE A 166 12.99 -17.12 -3.82
C ILE A 166 13.04 -17.27 -5.33
N VAL A 167 12.26 -18.20 -5.89
CA VAL A 167 12.11 -18.32 -7.34
C VAL A 167 10.77 -17.71 -7.73
N VAL A 168 10.83 -16.68 -8.58
CA VAL A 168 9.71 -15.79 -8.90
C VAL A 168 9.33 -15.91 -10.39
N PRO A 169 8.06 -15.65 -10.77
CA PRO A 169 7.65 -15.71 -12.17
C PRO A 169 8.32 -14.61 -13.01
N ASN A 170 8.53 -14.87 -14.28
CA ASN A 170 9.03 -13.89 -15.24
C ASN A 170 8.00 -12.76 -15.44
N THR A 171 6.73 -13.13 -15.55
CA THR A 171 5.60 -12.23 -15.72
C THR A 171 4.37 -12.82 -15.04
N LEU A 172 3.49 -11.97 -14.55
CA LEU A 172 2.19 -12.39 -14.02
C LEU A 172 1.31 -12.83 -15.18
N SER A 173 0.98 -14.11 -15.23
CA SER A 173 0.16 -14.74 -16.28
C SER A 173 -1.18 -15.15 -15.67
N LEU A 174 -2.24 -14.46 -16.08
CA LEU A 174 -3.62 -14.71 -15.64
C LEU A 174 -4.56 -14.69 -16.84
N PRO A 175 -5.61 -15.51 -16.86
CA PRO A 175 -6.55 -15.58 -18.00
C PRO A 175 -7.13 -14.21 -18.39
N ILE A 176 -7.47 -13.39 -17.40
CA ILE A 176 -8.01 -12.04 -17.64
C ILE A 176 -6.96 -11.14 -18.33
N LEU A 177 -5.69 -11.22 -17.98
CA LEU A 177 -4.62 -10.40 -18.58
C LEU A 177 -4.26 -10.82 -20.00
N GLU A 178 -4.42 -12.11 -20.31
CA GLU A 178 -4.05 -12.69 -21.61
C GLU A 178 -5.20 -12.63 -22.64
N SER A 179 -6.44 -12.58 -22.16
CA SER A 179 -7.62 -12.50 -23.03
C SER A 179 -7.70 -11.13 -23.73
N SER A 180 -8.42 -11.07 -24.85
CA SER A 180 -8.79 -9.79 -25.49
C SER A 180 -9.90 -9.03 -24.77
N ARG A 181 -10.60 -9.69 -23.84
CA ARG A 181 -11.68 -9.07 -23.05
C ARG A 181 -11.12 -7.97 -22.19
N ARG A 182 -11.82 -6.85 -22.15
CA ARG A 182 -11.63 -5.76 -21.21
C ARG A 182 -12.65 -5.88 -20.09
N ALA A 183 -12.33 -5.35 -18.91
CA ALA A 183 -13.22 -5.35 -17.77
C ALA A 183 -13.41 -3.93 -17.26
N TRP A 184 -14.58 -3.65 -16.66
CA TRP A 184 -14.82 -2.40 -15.97
C TRP A 184 -15.32 -2.66 -14.54
N GLY A 185 -15.06 -1.71 -13.65
CA GLY A 185 -15.47 -1.80 -12.26
C GLY A 185 -15.73 -0.44 -11.64
N VAL A 186 -15.92 -0.43 -10.33
CA VAL A 186 -16.25 0.75 -9.54
C VAL A 186 -15.14 1.01 -8.52
N ASN A 187 -14.80 2.28 -8.30
CA ASN A 187 -13.98 2.74 -7.18
C ASN A 187 -14.91 3.39 -6.14
N ALA A 188 -14.89 2.87 -4.93
CA ALA A 188 -15.71 3.36 -3.83
C ALA A 188 -14.90 3.46 -2.53
N GLN A 189 -15.18 4.48 -1.73
CA GLN A 189 -14.64 4.58 -0.37
C GLN A 189 -15.58 3.84 0.57
N LEU A 190 -15.17 2.68 1.09
CA LEU A 190 -16.03 1.83 1.92
C LEU A 190 -16.55 2.57 3.14
N TYR A 191 -15.70 3.35 3.82
CA TYR A 191 -16.11 4.11 5.00
C TYR A 191 -17.27 5.09 4.71
N SER A 192 -17.34 5.65 3.49
CA SER A 192 -18.37 6.62 3.10
C SER A 192 -19.62 5.98 2.51
N THR A 193 -19.53 4.72 2.06
CA THR A 193 -20.63 4.00 1.41
C THR A 193 -21.41 3.19 2.44
N ARG A 194 -22.54 3.71 2.86
CA ARG A 194 -23.36 3.21 3.97
C ARG A 194 -24.68 2.64 3.51
N SER A 195 -25.26 1.73 4.28
CA SER A 195 -26.68 1.33 4.21
C SER A 195 -27.46 1.94 5.37
N ALA A 196 -28.77 1.88 5.33
CA ALA A 196 -29.63 2.30 6.44
C ALA A 196 -29.36 1.53 7.74
N SER A 197 -28.72 0.37 7.66
CA SER A 197 -28.35 -0.48 8.81
C SER A 197 -26.92 -0.27 9.29
N SER A 198 -26.11 0.55 8.63
CA SER A 198 -24.72 0.83 8.99
C SER A 198 -24.61 1.58 10.33
N TRP A 199 -23.53 1.34 11.06
CA TRP A 199 -23.26 1.99 12.36
C TRP A 199 -22.50 3.32 12.19
N GLY A 200 -23.02 4.23 11.34
CA GLY A 200 -22.40 5.52 11.04
C GLY A 200 -21.19 5.46 10.10
N ILE A 201 -20.76 4.28 9.69
CA ILE A 201 -19.66 4.03 8.76
C ILE A 201 -19.95 2.77 7.96
N GLY A 202 -19.61 2.75 6.66
CA GLY A 202 -19.74 1.55 5.85
C GLY A 202 -18.84 0.42 6.33
N ASP A 203 -19.25 -0.84 6.16
CA ASP A 203 -18.56 -2.02 6.68
C ASP A 203 -18.58 -3.22 5.69
N ALA A 204 -18.12 -4.38 6.14
CA ALA A 204 -17.98 -5.55 5.26
C ALA A 204 -19.31 -6.09 4.74
N THR A 205 -20.43 -5.90 5.46
CA THR A 205 -21.77 -6.24 4.95
C THR A 205 -22.19 -5.26 3.86
N ASP A 206 -21.96 -3.97 4.08
CA ASP A 206 -22.18 -2.93 3.07
C ASP A 206 -21.34 -3.19 1.80
N LEU A 207 -20.11 -3.67 1.96
CA LEU A 207 -19.25 -4.05 0.84
C LEU A 207 -19.84 -5.19 0.00
N ALA A 208 -20.42 -6.21 0.65
CA ALA A 208 -21.07 -7.31 -0.06
C ALA A 208 -22.30 -6.84 -0.84
N ASP A 209 -23.13 -5.99 -0.23
CA ASP A 209 -24.32 -5.43 -0.87
C ASP A 209 -23.96 -4.49 -2.04
N LEU A 210 -22.97 -3.63 -1.85
CA LEU A 210 -22.45 -2.76 -2.92
C LEU A 210 -21.90 -3.59 -4.09
N ALA A 211 -21.16 -4.67 -3.81
CA ALA A 211 -20.67 -5.56 -4.86
C ALA A 211 -21.83 -6.18 -5.66
N ALA A 212 -22.90 -6.61 -4.98
CA ALA A 212 -24.08 -7.15 -5.65
C ALA A 212 -24.76 -6.10 -6.54
N VAL A 213 -24.96 -4.87 -6.07
CA VAL A 213 -25.52 -3.76 -6.85
C VAL A 213 -24.66 -3.45 -8.08
N CYS A 214 -23.35 -3.36 -7.92
CA CYS A 214 -22.42 -3.08 -9.02
C CYS A 214 -22.39 -4.22 -10.06
N ALA A 215 -22.40 -5.48 -9.60
CA ALA A 215 -22.42 -6.65 -10.48
C ALA A 215 -23.71 -6.75 -11.30
N ASP A 216 -24.88 -6.43 -10.71
CA ASP A 216 -26.16 -6.37 -11.42
C ASP A 216 -26.13 -5.38 -12.61
N LYS A 217 -25.36 -4.31 -12.48
CA LYS A 217 -25.12 -3.32 -13.52
C LYS A 217 -23.99 -3.70 -14.50
N GLY A 218 -23.28 -4.81 -14.24
CA GLY A 218 -22.28 -5.39 -15.12
C GLY A 218 -20.82 -5.08 -14.75
N ALA A 219 -20.54 -4.58 -13.56
CA ALA A 219 -19.17 -4.39 -13.08
C ALA A 219 -18.47 -5.74 -12.82
N ASP A 220 -17.18 -5.81 -13.13
CA ASP A 220 -16.33 -6.99 -12.94
C ASP A 220 -15.49 -6.91 -11.66
N PHE A 221 -15.34 -5.71 -11.08
CA PHE A 221 -14.59 -5.50 -9.84
C PHE A 221 -15.07 -4.26 -9.05
N LEU A 222 -14.70 -4.24 -7.77
CA LEU A 222 -14.94 -3.13 -6.86
C LEU A 222 -13.63 -2.79 -6.13
N LEU A 223 -13.00 -1.67 -6.51
CA LEU A 223 -11.83 -1.11 -5.84
C LEU A 223 -12.28 -0.34 -4.60
N ILE A 224 -11.72 -0.66 -3.45
CA ILE A 224 -12.03 0.00 -2.18
C ILE A 224 -10.79 0.68 -1.60
N ASN A 225 -10.99 1.62 -0.66
CA ASN A 225 -9.90 2.17 0.13
C ASN A 225 -9.17 1.08 0.95
N PRO A 226 -7.92 1.32 1.39
CA PRO A 226 -7.25 0.41 2.30
C PRO A 226 -8.09 0.07 3.53
N VAL A 227 -8.24 -1.22 3.84
CA VAL A 227 -8.93 -1.74 5.03
C VAL A 227 -7.94 -2.18 6.11
N HIS A 228 -6.74 -1.62 6.06
CA HIS A 228 -5.66 -1.89 7.01
C HIS A 228 -5.99 -1.45 8.43
N ALA A 229 -5.36 -2.09 9.41
CA ALA A 229 -5.59 -1.84 10.83
C ALA A 229 -5.34 -0.39 11.25
N SER A 230 -6.26 0.15 12.05
CA SER A 230 -6.13 1.42 12.77
C SER A 230 -5.91 1.16 14.26
N GLN A 231 -5.54 2.22 15.01
CA GLN A 231 -5.43 2.14 16.47
C GLN A 231 -6.79 1.87 17.12
N PRO A 232 -6.82 1.16 18.28
CA PRO A 232 -8.07 0.82 18.96
C PRO A 232 -8.60 1.91 19.91
N VAL A 233 -7.93 3.07 19.99
CA VAL A 233 -8.28 4.17 20.90
C VAL A 233 -8.42 5.49 20.17
N SER A 234 -9.33 6.34 20.66
CA SER A 234 -9.57 7.68 20.14
C SER A 234 -8.44 8.66 20.51
N PRO A 235 -8.18 9.66 19.66
CA PRO A 235 -8.80 9.88 18.36
C PRO A 235 -8.29 8.88 17.31
N LEU A 236 -9.20 8.29 16.52
CA LEU A 236 -8.82 7.38 15.46
C LEU A 236 -8.24 8.15 14.27
N GLU A 237 -7.17 7.58 13.65
CA GLU A 237 -6.67 8.09 12.39
C GLU A 237 -7.74 8.00 11.30
N THR A 238 -8.00 9.12 10.64
CA THR A 238 -9.03 9.20 9.61
C THR A 238 -8.53 8.71 8.25
N SER A 239 -7.24 8.89 7.96
CA SER A 239 -6.65 8.45 6.70
C SER A 239 -6.48 6.93 6.66
N PRO A 240 -7.09 6.24 5.68
CA PRO A 240 -6.85 4.83 5.49
C PRO A 240 -5.43 4.52 4.98
N TYR A 241 -4.68 5.55 4.55
CA TYR A 241 -3.32 5.45 4.04
C TYR A 241 -2.24 5.62 5.12
N LEU A 242 -2.63 5.85 6.39
CA LEU A 242 -1.71 5.89 7.54
C LEU A 242 -2.08 4.82 8.59
N PRO A 243 -2.12 3.53 8.21
CA PRO A 243 -2.51 2.46 9.11
C PRO A 243 -1.44 2.17 10.17
N VAL A 244 -1.83 1.50 11.25
CA VAL A 244 -0.88 0.99 12.24
C VAL A 244 -0.20 -0.31 11.79
N SER A 245 -0.82 -1.04 10.86
CA SER A 245 -0.28 -2.23 10.20
C SER A 245 -0.97 -2.46 8.86
N ARG A 246 -0.19 -2.80 7.84
CA ARG A 246 -0.69 -3.19 6.51
C ARG A 246 -1.06 -4.67 6.41
N ARG A 247 -0.68 -5.46 7.40
CA ARG A 247 -0.96 -6.90 7.44
C ARG A 247 -2.30 -7.22 8.09
N TRP A 248 -2.71 -6.44 9.09
CA TRP A 248 -3.93 -6.66 9.85
C TRP A 248 -5.06 -5.76 9.37
N LEU A 249 -6.29 -6.11 9.74
CA LEU A 249 -7.51 -5.48 9.26
C LEU A 249 -8.06 -4.47 10.27
N ASN A 250 -8.69 -3.42 9.78
CA ASN A 250 -9.38 -2.46 10.62
C ASN A 250 -10.71 -3.04 11.10
N GLN A 251 -10.82 -3.24 12.40
CA GLN A 251 -11.97 -3.85 13.07
C GLN A 251 -13.24 -3.00 13.00
N ILE A 252 -13.12 -1.72 12.64
CA ILE A 252 -14.27 -0.81 12.46
C ILE A 252 -15.19 -1.29 11.32
N TYR A 253 -14.64 -2.05 10.36
CA TYR A 253 -15.40 -2.60 9.24
C TYR A 253 -16.17 -3.89 9.58
N VAL A 254 -16.13 -4.35 10.83
CA VAL A 254 -16.95 -5.47 11.28
C VAL A 254 -18.40 -5.03 11.49
N ARG A 255 -19.37 -5.80 10.98
CA ARG A 255 -20.79 -5.71 11.29
C ARG A 255 -21.10 -6.67 12.43
N PRO A 256 -21.46 -6.17 13.65
CA PRO A 256 -21.71 -7.03 14.81
C PRO A 256 -22.83 -8.06 14.58
N GLU A 257 -23.91 -7.66 13.93
CA GLU A 257 -25.09 -8.52 13.67
C GLU A 257 -24.81 -9.66 12.69
N SER A 258 -23.75 -9.53 11.87
CA SER A 258 -23.33 -10.54 10.89
C SER A 258 -22.39 -11.61 11.49
N ILE A 259 -22.08 -11.54 12.79
CA ILE A 259 -21.26 -12.54 13.49
C ILE A 259 -22.14 -13.73 13.85
N GLU A 260 -21.67 -14.97 13.60
CA GLU A 260 -22.45 -16.19 13.84
C GLU A 260 -22.95 -16.29 15.31
N GLU A 261 -22.08 -15.93 16.26
CA GLU A 261 -22.38 -15.95 17.68
C GLU A 261 -23.48 -14.96 18.10
N TYR A 262 -23.78 -13.94 17.29
CA TYR A 262 -24.88 -13.00 17.54
C TYR A 262 -26.24 -13.70 17.64
N ALA A 263 -26.48 -14.73 16.84
CA ALA A 263 -27.73 -15.49 16.87
C ALA A 263 -27.93 -16.27 18.18
N ALA A 264 -26.85 -16.58 18.88
CA ALA A 264 -26.88 -17.31 20.15
C ALA A 264 -27.03 -16.41 21.40
N LEU A 265 -27.02 -15.07 21.21
CA LEU A 265 -27.13 -14.12 22.31
C LEU A 265 -28.48 -14.22 23.04
N PRO A 266 -28.49 -14.05 24.38
CA PRO A 266 -29.72 -13.80 25.12
C PRO A 266 -30.44 -12.54 24.61
N GLN A 267 -31.76 -12.48 24.77
CA GLN A 267 -32.55 -11.34 24.31
C GLN A 267 -32.04 -10.01 24.87
N SER A 268 -31.72 -9.93 26.16
CA SER A 268 -31.20 -8.70 26.77
C SER A 268 -29.87 -8.23 26.20
N ALA A 269 -29.01 -9.15 25.77
CA ALA A 269 -27.73 -8.79 25.11
C ALA A 269 -27.97 -8.30 23.69
N ARG A 270 -28.90 -8.91 22.95
CA ARG A 270 -29.31 -8.41 21.62
C ARG A 270 -29.92 -7.02 21.71
N GLU A 271 -30.83 -6.78 22.65
CA GLU A 271 -31.44 -5.46 22.92
C GLU A 271 -30.36 -4.40 23.24
N ALA A 272 -29.32 -4.76 24.01
CA ALA A 272 -28.21 -3.84 24.28
C ALA A 272 -27.42 -3.49 23.04
N ILE A 273 -27.15 -4.45 22.15
CA ILE A 273 -26.47 -4.21 20.87
C ILE A 273 -27.36 -3.38 19.93
N GLU A 274 -28.64 -3.70 19.84
CA GLU A 274 -29.61 -2.94 19.04
C GLU A 274 -29.68 -1.48 19.51
N GLN A 275 -29.66 -1.23 20.83
CA GLN A 275 -29.62 0.13 21.37
C GLN A 275 -28.34 0.88 20.95
N LEU A 276 -27.15 0.25 21.06
CA LEU A 276 -25.88 0.84 20.63
C LEU A 276 -25.92 1.20 19.14
N SER A 277 -26.45 0.30 18.33
CA SER A 277 -26.61 0.48 16.88
C SER A 277 -27.54 1.66 16.57
N GLU A 278 -28.72 1.69 17.20
CA GLU A 278 -29.71 2.75 16.98
C GLU A 278 -29.21 4.12 17.42
N GLU A 279 -28.57 4.23 18.59
CA GLU A 279 -27.95 5.48 19.07
C GLU A 279 -26.89 6.00 18.10
N THR A 280 -26.08 5.08 17.53
CA THR A 280 -25.03 5.44 16.58
C THR A 280 -25.63 5.91 15.24
N ARG A 281 -26.66 5.23 14.73
CA ARG A 281 -27.38 5.64 13.51
C ARG A 281 -28.08 6.98 13.68
N GLN A 282 -28.78 7.19 14.78
CA GLN A 282 -29.45 8.46 15.08
C GLN A 282 -28.48 9.63 15.20
N PHE A 283 -27.28 9.37 15.73
CA PHE A 283 -26.24 10.38 15.75
C PHE A 283 -25.74 10.67 14.31
N ALA A 284 -25.35 9.64 13.58
CA ALA A 284 -24.82 9.77 12.21
C ALA A 284 -25.81 10.47 11.27
N SER A 285 -27.13 10.30 11.46
CA SER A 285 -28.14 11.01 10.64
C SER A 285 -28.31 12.49 10.93
N ARG A 286 -27.61 13.03 11.94
CA ARG A 286 -27.64 14.45 12.33
C ARG A 286 -26.34 15.16 12.05
N GLU A 287 -25.30 14.42 11.72
CA GLU A 287 -23.97 14.93 11.47
C GLU A 287 -23.64 14.86 9.98
N ASP A 288 -23.01 15.90 9.48
CA ASP A 288 -22.61 15.97 8.06
C ASP A 288 -21.34 15.14 7.77
N LEU A 289 -20.68 14.64 8.82
CA LEU A 289 -19.41 13.94 8.73
C LEU A 289 -19.45 12.57 9.44
N ILE A 290 -18.60 11.67 9.01
CA ILE A 290 -18.40 10.36 9.62
C ILE A 290 -17.57 10.48 10.88
N ASP A 291 -18.15 10.10 12.04
CA ASP A 291 -17.48 10.03 13.33
C ASP A 291 -16.99 8.58 13.59
N ARG A 292 -15.70 8.34 13.30
CA ARG A 292 -15.08 7.03 13.51
C ARG A 292 -14.94 6.67 14.98
N ASP A 293 -14.67 7.65 15.84
CA ASP A 293 -14.49 7.42 17.27
C ASP A 293 -15.77 6.87 17.88
N ARG A 294 -16.89 7.50 17.58
CA ARG A 294 -18.20 7.06 18.06
C ARG A 294 -18.61 5.70 17.49
N ALA A 295 -18.41 5.51 16.19
CA ALA A 295 -18.72 4.24 15.54
C ALA A 295 -17.89 3.09 16.13
N TRP A 296 -16.60 3.30 16.36
CA TRP A 296 -15.73 2.29 16.97
C TRP A 296 -16.09 2.01 18.43
N GLU A 297 -16.30 3.02 19.22
CA GLU A 297 -16.69 2.84 20.63
C GLU A 297 -17.95 1.97 20.77
N ALA A 298 -18.97 2.24 19.95
CA ALA A 298 -20.21 1.47 19.95
C ALA A 298 -19.98 0.03 19.45
N LYS A 299 -19.27 -0.14 18.32
CA LYS A 299 -18.95 -1.47 17.76
C LYS A 299 -18.09 -2.28 18.72
N ARG A 300 -17.08 -1.69 19.36
CA ARG A 300 -16.22 -2.38 20.34
C ARG A 300 -17.04 -2.93 21.51
N LYS A 301 -17.96 -2.15 22.08
CA LYS A 301 -18.87 -2.63 23.15
C LYS A 301 -19.74 -3.80 22.69
N ALA A 302 -20.27 -3.74 21.48
CA ALA A 302 -21.04 -4.84 20.89
C ALA A 302 -20.19 -6.09 20.67
N LEU A 303 -18.96 -5.92 20.15
CA LEU A 303 -18.01 -7.02 19.96
C LEU A 303 -17.62 -7.69 21.28
N GLU A 304 -17.44 -6.92 22.37
CA GLU A 304 -17.17 -7.45 23.70
C GLU A 304 -18.34 -8.31 24.23
N ILE A 305 -19.58 -7.87 24.00
CA ILE A 305 -20.78 -8.63 24.36
C ILE A 305 -20.84 -9.97 23.59
N ILE A 306 -20.54 -9.95 22.30
CA ILE A 306 -20.57 -11.15 21.44
C ILE A 306 -19.40 -12.09 21.79
N PHE A 307 -18.20 -11.55 22.00
CA PHE A 307 -17.02 -12.33 22.39
C PHE A 307 -17.21 -13.14 23.65
N ALA A 308 -18.00 -12.62 24.61
CA ALA A 308 -18.32 -13.31 25.87
C ALA A 308 -19.21 -14.56 25.69
N VAL A 309 -19.85 -14.75 24.53
CA VAL A 309 -20.65 -15.94 24.22
C VAL A 309 -19.74 -17.14 23.98
N PRO A 310 -19.98 -18.28 24.65
CA PRO A 310 -19.25 -19.50 24.39
C PRO A 310 -19.42 -19.95 22.92
N ARG A 311 -18.32 -20.09 22.21
CA ARG A 311 -18.29 -20.62 20.84
C ARG A 311 -18.62 -22.12 20.83
N SER A 312 -19.26 -22.59 19.75
CA SER A 312 -19.36 -24.02 19.48
C SER A 312 -17.96 -24.64 19.31
N TYR A 313 -17.84 -25.96 19.46
CA TYR A 313 -16.56 -26.66 19.26
C TYR A 313 -15.98 -26.38 17.86
N HIS A 314 -16.84 -26.36 16.85
CA HIS A 314 -16.44 -26.05 15.47
C HIS A 314 -15.87 -24.63 15.35
N ARG A 315 -16.60 -23.64 15.87
CA ARG A 315 -16.15 -22.23 15.83
C ARG A 315 -14.87 -22.01 16.64
N GLN A 316 -14.76 -22.66 17.79
CA GLN A 316 -13.52 -22.57 18.58
C GLN A 316 -12.35 -23.17 17.82
N SER A 317 -12.53 -24.32 17.17
CA SER A 317 -11.47 -24.94 16.34
C SER A 317 -11.05 -24.07 15.16
N GLN A 318 -11.99 -23.37 14.50
CA GLN A 318 -11.66 -22.41 13.43
C GLN A 318 -10.85 -21.23 13.96
N PHE A 319 -11.24 -20.68 15.09
CA PHE A 319 -10.52 -19.60 15.75
C PHE A 319 -9.12 -20.03 16.19
N ASP A 320 -8.99 -21.19 16.84
CA ASP A 320 -7.69 -21.73 17.27
C ASP A 320 -6.75 -21.90 16.07
N HIS A 321 -7.26 -22.40 14.93
CA HIS A 321 -6.50 -22.54 13.70
C HIS A 321 -6.08 -21.18 13.10
N PHE A 322 -6.96 -20.17 13.17
CA PHE A 322 -6.62 -18.82 12.74
C PHE A 322 -5.48 -18.23 13.59
N VAL A 323 -5.55 -18.40 14.93
CA VAL A 323 -4.50 -17.95 15.86
C VAL A 323 -3.18 -18.69 15.59
N GLU A 324 -3.23 -20.02 15.42
CA GLU A 324 -2.04 -20.83 15.11
C GLU A 324 -1.38 -20.37 13.81
N ASN A 325 -2.14 -20.13 12.76
CA ASN A 325 -1.63 -19.62 11.47
C ASN A 325 -1.09 -18.19 11.56
N GLY A 326 -1.71 -17.34 12.38
CA GLY A 326 -1.27 -15.97 12.64
C GLY A 326 0.03 -15.91 13.42
N GLY A 327 0.27 -16.91 14.30
CA GLY A 327 1.48 -17.08 15.09
C GLY A 327 1.83 -15.86 15.95
N SER A 328 3.12 -15.68 16.20
CA SER A 328 3.61 -14.57 17.04
C SER A 328 3.29 -13.18 16.49
N GLU A 329 3.14 -13.04 15.19
CA GLU A 329 2.84 -11.74 14.57
C GLU A 329 1.41 -11.29 14.91
N LEU A 330 0.42 -12.21 14.87
CA LEU A 330 -0.96 -11.92 15.32
C LEU A 330 -0.99 -11.60 16.80
N SER A 331 -0.33 -12.43 17.62
CA SER A 331 -0.26 -12.22 19.06
C SER A 331 0.42 -10.90 19.44
N ASN A 332 1.46 -10.49 18.71
CA ASN A 332 2.10 -9.19 18.92
C ASN A 332 1.18 -8.02 18.53
N TYR A 333 0.46 -8.12 17.41
CA TYR A 333 -0.52 -7.12 17.03
C TYR A 333 -1.63 -6.98 18.08
N ALA A 334 -2.19 -8.09 18.51
CA ALA A 334 -3.25 -8.12 19.53
C ALA A 334 -2.77 -7.56 20.87
N LEU A 335 -1.54 -7.90 21.29
CA LEU A 335 -0.92 -7.34 22.48
C LEU A 335 -0.69 -5.83 22.36
N TRP A 336 -0.21 -5.37 21.21
CA TRP A 336 -0.07 -3.93 20.96
C TRP A 336 -1.42 -3.20 21.09
N CYS A 337 -2.49 -3.76 20.53
CA CYS A 337 -3.84 -3.21 20.71
C CYS A 337 -4.26 -3.15 22.18
N ALA A 338 -4.02 -4.22 22.93
CA ALA A 338 -4.35 -4.28 24.35
C ALA A 338 -3.55 -3.28 25.19
N LEU A 339 -2.26 -3.08 24.88
CA LEU A 339 -1.41 -2.08 25.52
C LEU A 339 -1.88 -0.66 25.22
N VAL A 340 -2.09 -0.34 23.95
CA VAL A 340 -2.59 0.97 23.50
C VAL A 340 -3.93 1.30 24.14
N GLU A 341 -4.85 0.33 24.24
CA GLU A 341 -6.13 0.51 24.89
C GLU A 341 -5.99 0.80 26.40
N ARG A 342 -5.11 0.08 27.07
CA ARG A 342 -4.85 0.29 28.52
C ARG A 342 -4.20 1.63 28.79
N GLU A 343 -3.21 2.02 27.99
CA GLU A 343 -2.51 3.29 28.14
C GLU A 343 -3.33 4.50 27.63
N GLY A 344 -4.34 4.26 26.78
CA GLY A 344 -5.18 5.29 26.17
C GLY A 344 -4.44 6.15 25.13
N THR A 345 -3.31 5.69 24.64
CA THR A 345 -2.48 6.40 23.65
C THR A 345 -1.71 5.41 22.76
N ILE A 346 -1.48 5.83 21.51
CA ILE A 346 -0.64 5.08 20.56
C ILE A 346 0.87 5.25 20.86
N GLU A 347 1.23 6.35 21.51
CA GLU A 347 2.60 6.60 21.95
C GLU A 347 2.84 5.89 23.30
N LEU A 348 3.33 4.66 23.20
CA LEU A 348 3.61 3.84 24.38
C LEU A 348 4.81 4.36 25.16
N PRO A 349 4.84 4.21 26.50
CA PRO A 349 5.99 4.51 27.33
C PRO A 349 7.26 3.75 26.90
N GLU A 350 8.45 4.27 27.23
CA GLU A 350 9.75 3.75 26.81
C GLU A 350 9.95 2.26 27.14
N ASP A 351 9.46 1.80 28.29
CA ASP A 351 9.54 0.40 28.73
C ASP A 351 8.56 -0.54 27.98
N LEU A 352 7.59 0.01 27.22
CA LEU A 352 6.63 -0.67 26.35
C LEU A 352 6.83 -0.40 24.86
N GLU A 353 7.84 0.37 24.49
CA GLU A 353 8.08 0.92 23.13
C GLU A 353 8.39 -0.14 22.07
N ARG A 354 8.75 -1.35 22.49
CA ARG A 354 9.15 -2.47 21.62
C ARG A 354 8.58 -3.79 22.10
N SER A 355 8.16 -4.63 21.18
CA SER A 355 7.62 -5.97 21.48
C SER A 355 8.58 -6.87 22.28
N THR A 356 9.88 -6.60 22.20
CA THR A 356 10.95 -7.37 22.88
C THR A 356 11.34 -6.81 24.24
N SER A 357 10.71 -5.73 24.72
CA SER A 357 11.00 -5.16 26.04
C SER A 357 10.60 -6.15 27.14
N PRO A 358 11.43 -6.30 28.20
CA PRO A 358 11.11 -7.23 29.30
C PRO A 358 9.77 -6.95 29.99
N ARG A 359 9.33 -5.70 30.03
CA ARG A 359 8.04 -5.30 30.57
C ARG A 359 6.89 -5.85 29.70
N VAL A 360 7.02 -5.86 28.40
CA VAL A 360 6.01 -6.35 27.45
C VAL A 360 5.71 -7.84 27.69
N GLU A 361 6.71 -8.65 28.01
CA GLU A 361 6.50 -10.07 28.32
C GLU A 361 5.67 -10.29 29.60
N LEU A 362 5.79 -9.41 30.59
CA LEU A 362 4.94 -9.44 31.79
C LEU A 362 3.51 -9.04 31.43
N GLU A 363 3.34 -7.98 30.64
CA GLU A 363 2.05 -7.49 30.19
C GLU A 363 1.29 -8.52 29.36
N ARG A 364 1.99 -9.31 28.54
CA ARG A 364 1.40 -10.40 27.75
C ARG A 364 0.60 -11.39 28.62
N LEU A 365 1.11 -11.68 29.83
CA LEU A 365 0.41 -12.56 30.77
C LEU A 365 -0.76 -11.86 31.45
N GLU A 366 -0.59 -10.59 31.82
CA GLU A 366 -1.63 -9.81 32.48
C GLU A 366 -2.82 -9.47 31.54
N LEU A 367 -2.53 -9.26 30.27
CA LEU A 367 -3.50 -8.87 29.24
C LEU A 367 -3.98 -10.05 28.37
N ALA A 368 -3.72 -11.29 28.76
CA ALA A 368 -4.02 -12.47 27.95
C ALA A 368 -5.45 -12.53 27.41
N ASP A 369 -6.46 -12.19 28.25
CA ASP A 369 -7.88 -12.16 27.84
C ASP A 369 -8.13 -11.06 26.81
N ARG A 370 -7.46 -9.91 26.93
CA ARG A 370 -7.61 -8.80 25.98
C ARG A 370 -6.88 -9.07 24.68
N VAL A 371 -5.74 -9.73 24.71
CA VAL A 371 -5.05 -10.25 23.54
C VAL A 371 -5.96 -11.20 22.77
N ASN A 372 -6.57 -12.18 23.45
CA ASN A 372 -7.49 -13.13 22.84
C ASN A 372 -8.72 -12.43 22.19
N PHE A 373 -9.22 -11.34 22.79
CA PHE A 373 -10.28 -10.52 22.19
C PHE A 373 -9.84 -9.89 20.87
N TYR A 374 -8.65 -9.30 20.80
CA TYR A 374 -8.16 -8.66 19.56
C TYR A 374 -7.78 -9.67 18.49
N GLU A 375 -7.27 -10.86 18.86
CA GLU A 375 -7.08 -11.97 17.94
C GLU A 375 -8.41 -12.43 17.32
N TRP A 376 -9.45 -12.54 18.16
CA TRP A 376 -10.80 -12.85 17.70
C TRP A 376 -11.39 -11.78 16.79
N CYS A 377 -11.21 -10.49 17.09
CA CYS A 377 -11.64 -9.41 16.22
C CYS A 377 -11.01 -9.49 14.83
N GLN A 378 -9.71 -9.85 14.73
CA GLN A 378 -9.04 -10.06 13.46
C GLN A 378 -9.61 -11.25 12.68
N TRP A 379 -9.92 -12.34 13.37
CA TRP A 379 -10.57 -13.48 12.75
C TRP A 379 -11.94 -13.11 12.16
N ILE A 380 -12.80 -12.44 12.94
CA ILE A 380 -14.13 -11.99 12.48
C ILE A 380 -14.02 -11.01 11.30
N ALA A 381 -13.11 -10.04 11.37
CA ALA A 381 -12.89 -9.11 10.26
C ALA A 381 -12.48 -9.84 8.97
N SER A 382 -11.59 -10.83 9.08
CA SER A 382 -11.17 -11.66 7.96
C SER A 382 -12.33 -12.49 7.39
N GLU A 383 -13.18 -13.08 8.24
CA GLU A 383 -14.35 -13.86 7.80
C GLU A 383 -15.34 -12.98 7.01
N GLN A 384 -15.63 -11.78 7.51
CA GLN A 384 -16.61 -10.90 6.87
C GLN A 384 -16.11 -10.33 5.55
N LEU A 385 -14.82 -9.96 5.45
CA LEU A 385 -14.24 -9.53 4.17
C LEU A 385 -14.14 -10.68 3.17
N ALA A 386 -13.82 -11.90 3.63
CA ALA A 386 -13.84 -13.08 2.78
C ALA A 386 -15.24 -13.37 2.24
N HIS A 387 -16.27 -13.19 3.07
CA HIS A 387 -17.67 -13.31 2.65
C HIS A 387 -18.03 -12.26 1.59
N ALA A 388 -17.61 -11.00 1.75
CA ALA A 388 -17.84 -9.96 0.74
C ALA A 388 -17.19 -10.33 -0.61
N GLN A 389 -15.95 -10.84 -0.62
CA GLN A 389 -15.32 -11.33 -1.85
C GLN A 389 -16.06 -12.54 -2.43
N GLN A 390 -16.52 -13.45 -1.59
CA GLN A 390 -17.32 -14.60 -2.04
C GLN A 390 -18.61 -14.13 -2.72
N VAL A 391 -19.37 -13.24 -2.10
CA VAL A 391 -20.58 -12.64 -2.68
C VAL A 391 -20.28 -11.99 -4.02
N ALA A 392 -19.23 -11.14 -4.09
CA ALA A 392 -18.84 -10.49 -5.34
C ALA A 392 -18.61 -11.49 -6.48
N ARG A 393 -17.97 -12.64 -6.18
CA ARG A 393 -17.73 -13.70 -7.16
C ARG A 393 -19.02 -14.45 -7.53
N GLU A 394 -19.87 -14.76 -6.56
CA GLU A 394 -21.14 -15.47 -6.76
C GLU A 394 -22.13 -14.68 -7.60
N VAL A 395 -22.16 -13.35 -7.43
CA VAL A 395 -23.02 -12.46 -8.24
C VAL A 395 -22.44 -12.16 -9.63
N GLY A 396 -21.26 -12.70 -9.97
CA GLY A 396 -20.73 -12.73 -11.33
C GLY A 396 -19.59 -11.74 -11.63
N MET A 397 -19.02 -11.06 -10.64
CA MET A 397 -17.80 -10.28 -10.85
C MET A 397 -16.62 -11.20 -11.21
N GLU A 398 -15.91 -10.92 -12.31
CA GLU A 398 -14.76 -11.74 -12.72
C GLU A 398 -13.55 -11.58 -11.80
N ILE A 399 -13.35 -10.40 -11.21
CA ILE A 399 -12.26 -10.11 -10.26
C ILE A 399 -12.81 -10.07 -8.83
N GLY A 400 -13.98 -9.47 -8.59
CA GLY A 400 -14.52 -9.23 -7.26
C GLY A 400 -13.89 -8.00 -6.60
N ILE A 401 -13.55 -8.10 -5.32
CA ILE A 401 -12.94 -7.00 -4.58
C ILE A 401 -11.50 -6.78 -5.05
N MET A 402 -11.15 -5.52 -5.26
CA MET A 402 -9.79 -5.04 -5.47
C MET A 402 -9.36 -4.29 -4.22
N ALA A 403 -8.42 -4.87 -3.49
CA ALA A 403 -7.83 -4.24 -2.30
C ALA A 403 -6.92 -3.08 -2.70
N ASP A 404 -6.75 -2.11 -1.82
CA ASP A 404 -5.75 -1.05 -1.95
C ASP A 404 -4.69 -1.19 -0.86
N LEU A 405 -3.42 -1.11 -1.23
CA LEU A 405 -2.27 -1.32 -0.34
C LEU A 405 -1.54 0.00 -0.12
N ALA A 406 -1.56 0.49 1.12
CA ALA A 406 -0.90 1.74 1.51
C ALA A 406 0.64 1.67 1.41
N VAL A 407 1.28 2.82 1.17
CA VAL A 407 2.74 2.94 1.03
C VAL A 407 3.47 2.51 2.31
N GLY A 408 3.03 2.98 3.46
CA GLY A 408 3.71 2.77 4.73
C GLY A 408 2.73 2.67 5.91
N VAL A 409 3.27 2.88 7.11
CA VAL A 409 2.53 2.76 8.37
C VAL A 409 2.77 3.95 9.28
N HIS A 410 1.90 4.10 10.27
CA HIS A 410 2.06 5.09 11.33
C HIS A 410 3.37 4.87 12.12
N PRO A 411 4.14 5.93 12.46
CA PRO A 411 5.44 5.81 13.14
C PRO A 411 5.37 5.10 14.50
N TYR A 412 4.24 5.15 15.18
CA TYR A 412 3.98 4.45 16.44
C TYR A 412 3.11 3.19 16.25
N GLY A 413 2.90 2.76 14.99
CA GLY A 413 2.04 1.61 14.67
C GLY A 413 2.63 0.27 15.08
N SER A 414 1.75 -0.73 15.19
CA SER A 414 2.08 -2.09 15.63
C SER A 414 3.09 -2.80 14.72
N GLU A 415 3.15 -2.46 13.43
CA GLU A 415 4.10 -3.07 12.48
C GLU A 415 5.54 -2.67 12.84
N LYS A 416 5.78 -1.38 13.14
CA LYS A 416 7.09 -0.90 13.59
C LYS A 416 7.38 -1.33 15.04
N TRP A 417 6.38 -1.32 15.92
CA TRP A 417 6.51 -1.76 17.30
C TRP A 417 6.93 -3.23 17.41
N SER A 418 6.35 -4.10 16.57
CA SER A 418 6.66 -5.53 16.54
C SER A 418 8.04 -5.83 15.97
N ARG A 419 8.47 -5.07 14.95
CA ARG A 419 9.69 -5.33 14.19
C ARG A 419 10.45 -4.05 13.86
N PRO A 420 10.91 -3.30 14.87
CA PRO A 420 11.59 -2.02 14.67
C PRO A 420 12.86 -2.14 13.82
N GLU A 421 13.51 -3.30 13.80
CA GLU A 421 14.71 -3.58 13.01
C GLU A 421 14.49 -3.54 11.50
N LEU A 422 13.25 -3.63 11.04
CA LEU A 422 12.92 -3.52 9.62
C LEU A 422 12.94 -2.07 9.11
N PHE A 423 12.79 -1.11 10.02
CA PHE A 423 12.62 0.29 9.66
C PHE A 423 13.92 1.09 9.80
N ALA A 424 14.11 2.05 8.91
CA ALA A 424 15.23 2.99 9.00
C ALA A 424 14.92 4.07 10.05
N THR A 425 15.67 4.03 11.15
CA THR A 425 15.48 4.96 12.27
C THR A 425 15.84 6.39 11.88
N GLY A 426 15.02 7.36 12.30
CA GLY A 426 15.24 8.79 12.05
C GLY A 426 14.95 9.23 10.61
N MET A 427 14.18 8.43 9.86
CA MET A 427 13.78 8.72 8.49
C MET A 427 12.26 8.66 8.33
N THR A 428 11.73 9.53 7.45
CA THR A 428 10.34 9.49 6.99
C THR A 428 10.29 9.41 5.47
N VAL A 429 9.17 8.91 4.93
CA VAL A 429 8.90 8.85 3.49
C VAL A 429 8.11 10.08 3.07
N GLY A 430 8.32 10.52 1.84
CA GLY A 430 7.57 11.59 1.21
C GLY A 430 7.80 11.65 -0.29
N ALA A 431 7.63 12.84 -0.84
CA ALA A 431 7.89 13.13 -2.24
C ALA A 431 8.71 14.43 -2.38
N PRO A 432 9.62 14.53 -3.37
CA PRO A 432 10.30 15.78 -3.66
C PRO A 432 9.33 16.84 -4.16
N PRO A 433 9.74 18.12 -4.20
CA PRO A 433 8.97 19.18 -4.85
C PRO A 433 8.58 18.83 -6.28
N ASP A 434 7.31 19.07 -6.62
CA ASP A 434 6.76 18.90 -7.96
C ASP A 434 5.83 20.07 -8.35
N VAL A 435 5.17 19.96 -9.50
CA VAL A 435 4.23 20.99 -10.01
C VAL A 435 3.03 21.19 -9.07
N TYR A 436 2.59 20.12 -8.37
CA TYR A 436 1.41 20.13 -7.52
C TYR A 436 1.76 20.49 -6.06
N SER A 437 2.98 20.15 -5.62
CA SER A 437 3.49 20.43 -4.27
C SER A 437 4.91 20.98 -4.34
N GLN A 438 5.03 22.31 -4.47
CA GLN A 438 6.33 22.99 -4.67
C GLN A 438 7.27 22.90 -3.45
N GLN A 439 6.75 22.56 -2.27
CA GLN A 439 7.55 22.34 -1.07
C GLN A 439 7.87 20.85 -0.83
N GLY A 440 7.40 19.97 -1.72
CA GLY A 440 7.43 18.52 -1.50
C GLY A 440 6.42 18.11 -0.42
N GLN A 441 6.38 16.81 -0.15
CA GLN A 441 5.48 16.22 0.83
C GLN A 441 6.26 15.37 1.81
N ASN A 442 5.88 15.39 3.08
CA ASN A 442 6.32 14.45 4.10
C ASN A 442 5.09 13.68 4.60
N TRP A 443 5.07 12.37 4.37
CA TRP A 443 3.97 11.50 4.75
C TRP A 443 4.09 10.95 6.16
N SER A 444 5.16 11.32 6.90
CA SER A 444 5.45 10.91 8.27
C SER A 444 5.59 9.39 8.49
N GLN A 445 5.65 8.62 7.43
CA GLN A 445 5.74 7.15 7.48
C GLN A 445 7.22 6.73 7.56
N PRO A 446 7.61 5.83 8.47
CA PRO A 446 8.97 5.30 8.52
C PRO A 446 9.20 4.33 7.34
N PRO A 447 10.30 4.47 6.57
CA PRO A 447 10.60 3.56 5.48
C PRO A 447 11.18 2.23 5.99
N TRP A 448 10.91 1.14 5.28
CA TRP A 448 11.67 -0.10 5.46
C TRP A 448 13.12 0.07 5.02
N SER A 449 14.05 -0.48 5.76
CA SER A 449 15.44 -0.58 5.36
C SER A 449 15.59 -1.63 4.24
N PRO A 450 16.13 -1.28 3.05
CA PRO A 450 16.37 -2.25 1.98
C PRO A 450 17.22 -3.44 2.44
N ARG A 451 18.20 -3.17 3.31
CA ARG A 451 19.07 -4.19 3.88
C ARG A 451 18.31 -5.14 4.81
N SER A 452 17.52 -4.60 5.73
CA SER A 452 16.75 -5.43 6.67
C SER A 452 15.69 -6.27 5.96
N LEU A 453 15.11 -5.78 4.86
CA LEU A 453 14.23 -6.57 4.00
C LEU A 453 14.95 -7.77 3.40
N ALA A 454 16.14 -7.57 2.82
CA ALA A 454 16.94 -8.67 2.27
C ALA A 454 17.37 -9.66 3.38
N GLU A 455 17.76 -9.18 4.56
CA GLU A 455 18.15 -10.03 5.69
C GLU A 455 16.98 -10.83 6.27
N SER A 456 15.76 -10.30 6.22
CA SER A 456 14.55 -11.01 6.63
C SER A 456 14.01 -12.00 5.57
N GLY A 457 14.68 -12.13 4.42
CA GLY A 457 14.18 -12.95 3.31
C GLY A 457 12.92 -12.38 2.66
N TYR A 458 12.68 -11.07 2.72
CA TYR A 458 11.48 -10.39 2.24
C TYR A 458 10.17 -10.92 2.83
N THR A 459 10.22 -11.62 3.97
CA THR A 459 9.02 -12.16 4.61
C THR A 459 7.98 -11.11 5.00
N PRO A 460 8.35 -9.88 5.45
CA PRO A 460 7.36 -8.84 5.73
C PRO A 460 6.55 -8.43 4.49
N LEU A 461 7.23 -8.28 3.35
CA LEU A 461 6.57 -7.97 2.08
C LEU A 461 5.65 -9.11 1.63
N ARG A 462 6.13 -10.36 1.71
CA ARG A 462 5.33 -11.55 1.42
C ARG A 462 4.04 -11.56 2.21
N ASP A 463 4.16 -11.40 3.54
CA ASP A 463 3.03 -11.55 4.45
C ASP A 463 2.02 -10.40 4.29
N MET A 464 2.50 -9.20 3.99
CA MET A 464 1.68 -8.04 3.64
C MET A 464 0.88 -8.28 2.34
N VAL A 465 1.52 -8.76 1.29
CA VAL A 465 0.85 -9.05 0.01
C VAL A 465 -0.15 -10.19 0.16
N ARG A 466 0.21 -11.26 0.88
CA ARG A 466 -0.72 -12.36 1.20
C ARG A 466 -1.95 -11.87 1.95
N ALA A 467 -1.77 -11.00 2.94
CA ALA A 467 -2.89 -10.45 3.70
C ALA A 467 -3.82 -9.60 2.81
N ALA A 468 -3.27 -8.74 1.95
CA ALA A 468 -4.06 -7.95 1.01
C ALA A 468 -4.84 -8.82 0.01
N LEU A 469 -4.27 -9.94 -0.42
CA LEU A 469 -4.87 -10.84 -1.41
C LEU A 469 -5.74 -11.95 -0.79
N ALA A 470 -5.74 -12.10 0.54
CA ALA A 470 -6.52 -13.17 1.20
C ALA A 470 -8.03 -13.04 0.93
N ASN A 471 -8.53 -11.81 0.78
CA ASN A 471 -9.95 -11.50 0.63
C ASN A 471 -10.22 -10.63 -0.62
N ALA A 472 -9.38 -10.74 -1.66
CA ALA A 472 -9.50 -9.92 -2.87
C ALA A 472 -9.02 -10.68 -4.13
N GLY A 473 -9.58 -10.34 -5.28
CA GLY A 473 -9.16 -10.87 -6.58
C GLY A 473 -8.16 -9.99 -7.32
N ALA A 474 -7.84 -8.81 -6.75
CA ALA A 474 -6.82 -7.89 -7.26
C ALA A 474 -6.28 -7.02 -6.13
N VAL A 475 -5.11 -6.43 -6.34
CA VAL A 475 -4.54 -5.41 -5.47
C VAL A 475 -4.02 -4.22 -6.27
N ARG A 476 -4.45 -3.01 -5.86
CA ARG A 476 -3.80 -1.77 -6.25
C ARG A 476 -2.70 -1.47 -5.22
N ILE A 477 -1.50 -1.20 -5.70
CA ILE A 477 -0.37 -0.82 -4.85
C ILE A 477 -0.19 0.68 -4.98
N ASP A 478 -0.45 1.37 -3.88
CA ASP A 478 -0.26 2.81 -3.80
C ASP A 478 1.22 3.15 -3.93
N HIS A 479 1.53 4.16 -4.77
CA HIS A 479 2.89 4.58 -5.07
C HIS A 479 3.84 3.41 -5.38
N ILE A 480 3.53 2.59 -6.41
CA ILE A 480 4.33 1.40 -6.76
C ILE A 480 5.80 1.70 -7.01
N LEU A 481 6.13 2.96 -7.33
CA LEU A 481 7.51 3.43 -7.46
C LEU A 481 8.32 3.22 -6.18
N GLY A 482 7.64 3.10 -5.04
CA GLY A 482 8.24 2.74 -3.75
C GLY A 482 8.90 1.35 -3.73
N MET A 483 8.55 0.46 -4.68
CA MET A 483 9.23 -0.83 -4.86
C MET A 483 10.58 -0.70 -5.57
N PHE A 484 10.84 0.46 -6.20
CA PHE A 484 12.07 0.80 -6.92
C PHE A 484 12.92 1.79 -6.14
N ARG A 485 12.32 2.87 -5.65
CA ARG A 485 12.95 3.90 -4.83
C ARG A 485 11.92 4.67 -4.04
N LEU A 486 12.30 5.11 -2.83
CA LEU A 486 11.50 6.02 -2.01
C LEU A 486 12.29 7.30 -1.72
N TRP A 487 11.57 8.40 -1.61
CA TRP A 487 12.11 9.67 -1.15
C TRP A 487 12.19 9.65 0.38
N TRP A 488 13.42 9.57 0.91
CA TRP A 488 13.66 9.57 2.35
C TRP A 488 14.00 10.97 2.82
N ILE A 489 13.33 11.41 3.87
CA ILE A 489 13.50 12.70 4.51
C ILE A 489 14.03 12.44 5.92
N PRO A 490 15.19 13.00 6.32
CA PRO A 490 15.61 12.92 7.71
C PRO A 490 14.60 13.59 8.63
N GLU A 491 14.25 12.95 9.73
CA GLU A 491 13.31 13.50 10.72
C GLU A 491 13.72 14.92 11.16
N GLY A 492 12.74 15.82 11.23
CA GLY A 492 12.93 17.21 11.59
C GLY A 492 13.50 18.09 10.45
N ARG A 493 13.66 17.54 9.23
CA ARG A 493 14.07 18.29 8.05
C ARG A 493 12.88 18.54 7.11
N ALA A 494 13.02 19.56 6.25
CA ALA A 494 12.03 19.84 5.21
C ALA A 494 12.04 18.73 4.14
N ALA A 495 10.90 18.53 3.45
CA ALA A 495 10.79 17.55 2.37
C ALA A 495 11.81 17.81 1.23
N THR A 496 12.21 19.08 1.02
CA THR A 496 13.24 19.47 0.05
C THR A 496 14.66 18.99 0.40
N GLU A 497 14.90 18.57 1.65
CA GLU A 497 16.21 18.09 2.13
C GLU A 497 16.34 16.56 2.10
N GLY A 498 15.45 15.87 1.39
CA GLY A 498 15.47 14.43 1.23
C GLY A 498 16.40 13.94 0.11
N THR A 499 16.41 12.63 -0.07
CA THR A 499 17.04 11.95 -1.22
C THR A 499 16.33 10.64 -1.53
N TYR A 500 16.53 10.11 -2.75
CA TYR A 500 16.04 8.78 -3.10
C TYR A 500 16.94 7.69 -2.53
N VAL A 501 16.30 6.68 -1.93
CA VAL A 501 16.94 5.42 -1.56
C VAL A 501 16.33 4.30 -2.40
N TYR A 502 17.20 3.55 -3.10
CA TYR A 502 16.81 2.49 -4.01
C TYR A 502 16.60 1.16 -3.28
N TYR A 503 15.59 0.43 -3.74
CA TYR A 503 15.31 -0.94 -3.31
C TYR A 503 15.72 -1.93 -4.40
N ASP A 504 15.92 -3.18 -4.03
CA ASP A 504 16.06 -4.27 -5.01
C ASP A 504 14.67 -4.55 -5.64
N HIS A 505 14.38 -3.84 -6.71
CA HIS A 505 13.08 -3.92 -7.39
C HIS A 505 12.82 -5.31 -7.99
N GLU A 506 13.87 -6.06 -8.37
CA GLU A 506 13.72 -7.44 -8.83
C GLU A 506 13.20 -8.33 -7.71
N ALA A 507 13.72 -8.17 -6.50
CA ALA A 507 13.24 -8.89 -5.33
C ALA A 507 11.84 -8.42 -4.90
N MET A 508 11.64 -7.10 -4.79
CA MET A 508 10.36 -6.53 -4.37
C MET A 508 9.22 -6.96 -5.31
N MET A 509 9.37 -6.69 -6.60
CA MET A 509 8.37 -7.05 -7.61
C MET A 509 8.24 -8.56 -7.77
N GLY A 510 9.36 -9.28 -7.71
CA GLY A 510 9.36 -10.73 -7.78
C GLY A 510 8.50 -11.39 -6.69
N VAL A 511 8.63 -10.94 -5.45
CA VAL A 511 7.81 -11.41 -4.32
C VAL A 511 6.33 -11.09 -4.53
N ILE A 512 6.01 -9.86 -4.95
CA ILE A 512 4.62 -9.46 -5.23
C ILE A 512 4.01 -10.38 -6.31
N LEU A 513 4.73 -10.61 -7.41
CA LEU A 513 4.25 -11.44 -8.52
C LEU A 513 4.10 -12.91 -8.12
N LEU A 514 5.00 -13.45 -7.31
CA LEU A 514 4.90 -14.83 -6.81
C LEU A 514 3.63 -15.02 -5.99
N GLU A 515 3.34 -14.11 -5.07
CA GLU A 515 2.15 -14.22 -4.22
C GLU A 515 0.86 -13.91 -5.00
N ALA A 516 0.88 -12.96 -5.94
CA ALA A 516 -0.24 -12.69 -6.83
C ALA A 516 -0.54 -13.88 -7.76
N GLN A 517 0.49 -14.52 -8.33
CA GLN A 517 0.32 -15.74 -9.17
C GLN A 517 -0.30 -16.87 -8.36
N ARG A 518 0.11 -17.06 -7.11
CA ARG A 518 -0.45 -18.06 -6.19
C ARG A 518 -1.91 -17.79 -5.83
N ALA A 519 -2.24 -16.52 -5.64
CA ALA A 519 -3.61 -16.09 -5.35
C ALA A 519 -4.51 -16.03 -6.60
N GLY A 520 -3.95 -16.08 -7.80
CA GLY A 520 -4.70 -15.85 -9.03
C GLY A 520 -5.21 -14.41 -9.15
N ALA A 521 -4.49 -13.44 -8.59
CA ALA A 521 -4.93 -12.06 -8.42
C ALA A 521 -4.18 -11.08 -9.35
N VAL A 522 -4.90 -10.07 -9.84
CA VAL A 522 -4.35 -9.00 -10.68
C VAL A 522 -3.60 -7.98 -9.81
N VAL A 523 -2.47 -7.48 -10.32
CA VAL A 523 -1.70 -6.42 -9.67
C VAL A 523 -1.77 -5.15 -10.50
N ILE A 524 -2.17 -4.05 -9.86
CA ILE A 524 -2.22 -2.72 -10.42
C ILE A 524 -1.24 -1.83 -9.63
N GLY A 525 -0.34 -1.14 -10.31
CA GLY A 525 0.52 -0.15 -9.69
C GLY A 525 -0.02 1.25 -9.92
N GLU A 526 -0.12 2.04 -8.86
CA GLU A 526 -0.25 3.48 -9.00
C GLU A 526 1.13 4.03 -9.39
N ASP A 527 1.28 4.43 -10.65
CA ASP A 527 2.51 4.93 -11.28
C ASP A 527 2.33 6.34 -11.83
N LEU A 528 1.60 7.17 -11.08
CA LEU A 528 1.39 8.58 -11.39
C LEU A 528 2.61 9.43 -10.99
N GLY A 529 2.67 10.66 -11.51
CA GLY A 529 3.76 11.59 -11.23
C GLY A 529 5.00 11.41 -12.11
N VAL A 530 6.19 11.73 -11.57
CA VAL A 530 7.47 11.70 -12.33
C VAL A 530 8.04 10.29 -12.33
N VAL A 531 7.77 9.55 -13.38
CA VAL A 531 8.18 8.15 -13.56
C VAL A 531 9.24 8.03 -14.65
N GLU A 532 10.32 7.33 -14.35
CA GLU A 532 11.32 6.99 -15.37
C GLU A 532 10.73 6.01 -16.40
N PRO A 533 10.87 6.26 -17.70
CA PRO A 533 10.21 5.45 -18.74
C PRO A 533 10.46 3.94 -18.62
N TRP A 534 11.70 3.54 -18.24
CA TRP A 534 12.06 2.14 -18.10
C TRP A 534 11.25 1.42 -17.00
N VAL A 535 10.79 2.13 -15.96
CA VAL A 535 9.98 1.55 -14.88
C VAL A 535 8.62 1.11 -15.43
N ARG A 536 7.97 1.93 -16.25
CA ARG A 536 6.70 1.57 -16.90
C ARG A 536 6.87 0.39 -17.85
N ASP A 537 7.95 0.34 -18.61
CA ASP A 537 8.28 -0.79 -19.49
C ASP A 537 8.52 -2.06 -18.66
N TYR A 538 9.27 -1.96 -17.56
CA TYR A 538 9.50 -3.06 -16.64
C TYR A 538 8.20 -3.60 -16.05
N LEU A 539 7.32 -2.75 -15.53
CA LEU A 539 6.02 -3.16 -14.95
C LEU A 539 5.16 -3.86 -15.99
N ARG A 540 5.05 -3.30 -17.19
CA ARG A 540 4.33 -3.91 -18.32
C ARG A 540 4.87 -5.30 -18.65
N ASP A 541 6.18 -5.44 -18.78
CA ASP A 541 6.85 -6.71 -19.15
C ASP A 541 6.71 -7.75 -18.03
N ARG A 542 6.54 -7.30 -16.78
CA ARG A 542 6.25 -8.14 -15.60
C ARG A 542 4.76 -8.47 -15.45
N GLY A 543 3.87 -7.98 -16.32
CA GLY A 543 2.43 -8.26 -16.25
C GLY A 543 1.66 -7.44 -15.22
N VAL A 544 2.27 -6.36 -14.70
CA VAL A 544 1.64 -5.40 -13.78
C VAL A 544 0.95 -4.31 -14.58
N LEU A 545 -0.30 -4.00 -14.23
CA LEU A 545 -1.04 -2.91 -14.85
C LEU A 545 -0.61 -1.58 -14.21
N GLY A 546 -0.44 -0.53 -15.04
CA GLY A 546 -0.27 0.83 -14.56
C GLY A 546 -1.61 1.54 -14.31
N THR A 547 -1.57 2.79 -13.89
CA THR A 547 -2.75 3.64 -13.70
C THR A 547 -2.72 4.82 -14.67
N SER A 548 -3.80 5.03 -15.43
CA SER A 548 -3.97 6.16 -16.35
C SER A 548 -5.20 6.96 -15.94
N VAL A 549 -5.02 8.24 -15.60
CA VAL A 549 -6.09 9.15 -15.18
C VAL A 549 -6.23 10.26 -16.20
N VAL A 550 -7.43 10.52 -16.70
CA VAL A 550 -7.67 11.45 -17.82
C VAL A 550 -7.07 12.84 -17.60
N TRP A 551 -7.09 13.32 -16.38
CA TRP A 551 -6.56 14.64 -16.01
C TRP A 551 -5.04 14.75 -16.09
N PHE A 552 -4.32 13.62 -16.01
CA PHE A 552 -2.86 13.55 -16.09
C PHE A 552 -2.36 13.11 -17.46
N GLU A 553 -3.20 12.46 -18.26
CA GLU A 553 -2.85 12.01 -19.61
C GLU A 553 -3.03 13.16 -20.60
N LYS A 554 -1.93 13.85 -20.92
CA LYS A 554 -1.90 15.03 -21.76
C LYS A 554 -0.95 14.85 -22.96
N GLU A 555 -1.29 15.48 -24.07
CA GLU A 555 -0.41 15.69 -25.21
C GLU A 555 0.02 17.16 -25.33
N GLY A 556 0.79 17.50 -26.37
CA GLY A 556 1.32 18.85 -26.55
C GLY A 556 0.27 19.96 -26.43
N GLY A 557 0.60 21.02 -25.69
CA GLY A 557 -0.29 22.15 -25.44
C GLY A 557 -1.36 21.92 -24.38
N GLY A 558 -1.23 20.86 -23.54
CA GLY A 558 -2.15 20.56 -22.45
C GLY A 558 -3.45 19.83 -22.87
N TRP A 559 -3.56 19.47 -24.15
CA TRP A 559 -4.73 18.74 -24.65
C TRP A 559 -4.84 17.33 -24.03
N PRO A 560 -6.05 16.84 -23.72
CA PRO A 560 -6.24 15.46 -23.30
C PRO A 560 -5.65 14.48 -24.33
N LEU A 561 -4.91 13.48 -23.84
CA LEU A 561 -4.31 12.43 -24.65
C LEU A 561 -5.41 11.68 -25.42
N ARG A 562 -5.20 11.38 -26.69
CA ARG A 562 -6.15 10.60 -27.49
C ARG A 562 -6.34 9.19 -26.93
N PRO A 563 -7.55 8.64 -26.96
CA PRO A 563 -7.83 7.33 -26.37
C PRO A 563 -6.94 6.22 -26.90
N GLU A 564 -6.63 6.19 -28.19
CA GLU A 564 -5.76 5.19 -28.84
C GLU A 564 -4.29 5.23 -28.37
N HIS A 565 -3.89 6.29 -27.69
CA HIS A 565 -2.53 6.44 -27.14
C HIS A 565 -2.42 6.07 -25.67
N TYR A 566 -3.56 5.76 -25.01
CA TYR A 566 -3.52 5.24 -23.64
C TYR A 566 -2.83 3.88 -23.61
N ARG A 567 -2.25 3.56 -22.46
CA ARG A 567 -1.61 2.27 -22.23
C ARG A 567 -2.65 1.15 -22.26
N ASP A 568 -2.34 0.07 -22.95
CA ASP A 568 -3.17 -1.15 -22.98
C ASP A 568 -3.14 -1.90 -21.64
N ARG A 569 -1.96 -2.01 -21.04
CA ARG A 569 -1.79 -2.61 -19.71
C ARG A 569 -1.93 -1.58 -18.60
N ALA A 570 -3.16 -1.09 -18.40
CA ALA A 570 -3.49 -0.10 -17.39
C ALA A 570 -4.92 -0.26 -16.86
N LEU A 571 -5.14 0.32 -15.68
CA LEU A 571 -6.43 0.73 -15.14
C LEU A 571 -6.66 2.19 -15.56
N ALA A 572 -7.63 2.43 -16.43
CA ALA A 572 -7.99 3.77 -16.89
C ALA A 572 -9.13 4.33 -16.06
N ALA A 573 -8.97 5.56 -15.57
CA ALA A 573 -9.90 6.25 -14.68
C ALA A 573 -10.18 7.67 -15.16
N VAL A 574 -11.36 8.19 -14.88
CA VAL A 574 -11.63 9.62 -14.93
C VAL A 574 -11.16 10.28 -13.64
N ASN A 575 -11.45 9.66 -12.50
CA ASN A 575 -11.25 10.23 -11.18
C ASN A 575 -10.61 9.20 -10.23
N ILE A 576 -9.85 9.70 -9.24
CA ILE A 576 -9.30 8.96 -8.10
C ILE A 576 -9.59 9.75 -6.81
N HIS A 577 -9.41 9.13 -5.65
CA HIS A 577 -9.73 9.71 -4.34
C HIS A 577 -8.94 10.98 -3.97
N ASP A 578 -7.77 11.22 -4.57
CA ASP A 578 -6.95 12.43 -4.37
C ASP A 578 -7.34 13.59 -5.30
N LEU A 579 -8.27 13.35 -6.21
CA LEU A 579 -8.84 14.37 -7.07
C LEU A 579 -10.25 14.73 -6.61
N PRO A 580 -10.73 15.94 -6.91
CA PRO A 580 -12.13 16.28 -6.66
C PRO A 580 -13.05 15.36 -7.48
N PRO A 581 -14.28 15.07 -7.00
CA PRO A 581 -15.30 14.51 -7.86
C PRO A 581 -15.44 15.32 -9.14
N THR A 582 -15.62 14.65 -10.26
CA THR A 582 -15.63 15.29 -11.58
C THR A 582 -16.64 16.43 -11.67
N LEU A 583 -17.82 16.26 -11.08
CA LEU A 583 -18.84 17.31 -11.02
C LEU A 583 -18.39 18.50 -10.16
N GLY A 584 -17.71 18.24 -9.04
CA GLY A 584 -17.12 19.29 -8.19
C GLY A 584 -16.05 20.10 -8.93
N TYR A 585 -15.22 19.44 -9.75
CA TYR A 585 -14.24 20.11 -10.59
C TYR A 585 -14.92 20.98 -11.67
N ILE A 586 -15.91 20.45 -12.38
CA ILE A 586 -16.69 21.21 -13.39
C ILE A 586 -17.32 22.47 -12.78
N ARG A 587 -17.82 22.40 -11.55
CA ARG A 587 -18.39 23.53 -10.80
C ARG A 587 -17.36 24.47 -10.19
N GLY A 588 -16.06 24.15 -10.24
CA GLY A 588 -14.98 24.97 -9.67
C GLY A 588 -14.93 24.96 -8.13
N ILE A 589 -15.54 23.96 -7.48
CA ILE A 589 -15.61 23.83 -6.02
C ILE A 589 -14.21 23.63 -5.45
N GLN A 590 -13.38 22.80 -6.06
CA GLN A 590 -12.02 22.56 -5.60
C GLN A 590 -11.18 23.83 -5.59
N THR A 591 -11.21 24.63 -6.65
CA THR A 591 -10.42 25.86 -6.75
C THR A 591 -10.84 26.86 -5.68
N THR A 592 -12.15 26.93 -5.40
CA THR A 592 -12.69 27.74 -4.30
C THR A 592 -12.18 27.26 -2.94
N LEU A 593 -12.30 25.96 -2.64
CA LEU A 593 -11.80 25.35 -1.40
C LEU A 593 -10.28 25.57 -1.22
N ARG A 594 -9.50 25.32 -2.27
CA ARG A 594 -8.03 25.55 -2.21
C ARG A 594 -7.67 26.99 -1.93
N SER A 595 -8.45 27.94 -2.48
CA SER A 595 -8.27 29.37 -2.19
C SER A 595 -8.58 29.69 -0.72
N GLU A 596 -9.70 29.19 -0.20
CA GLU A 596 -10.13 29.38 1.19
C GLU A 596 -9.15 28.78 2.20
N LEU A 597 -8.54 27.64 1.85
CA LEU A 597 -7.53 26.96 2.65
C LEU A 597 -6.10 27.51 2.49
N GLY A 598 -5.92 28.53 1.63
CA GLY A 598 -4.60 29.12 1.40
C GLY A 598 -3.60 28.23 0.66
N LEU A 599 -4.10 27.27 -0.12
CA LEU A 599 -3.28 26.29 -0.87
C LEU A 599 -2.90 26.76 -2.28
N LEU A 600 -3.45 27.88 -2.75
CA LEU A 600 -3.11 28.45 -4.05
C LEU A 600 -1.84 29.30 -3.93
N THR A 601 -0.94 29.14 -4.89
CA THR A 601 0.25 30.00 -5.07
C THR A 601 -0.02 31.17 -6.00
N ASP A 602 -0.95 30.97 -6.95
CA ASP A 602 -1.37 31.97 -7.92
C ASP A 602 -2.71 32.62 -7.50
N ASP A 603 -3.01 33.77 -8.13
CA ASP A 603 -4.30 34.43 -7.94
C ASP A 603 -5.44 33.51 -8.39
N ILE A 604 -6.53 33.46 -7.61
CA ILE A 604 -7.68 32.57 -7.86
C ILE A 604 -8.28 32.74 -9.25
N GLU A 605 -8.32 33.97 -9.80
CA GLU A 605 -8.88 34.20 -11.14
C GLU A 605 -7.97 33.65 -12.25
N THR A 606 -6.65 33.63 -12.00
CA THR A 606 -5.68 32.98 -12.89
C THR A 606 -5.89 31.48 -12.91
N VAL A 607 -6.05 30.85 -11.74
CA VAL A 607 -6.34 29.40 -11.63
C VAL A 607 -7.68 29.06 -12.28
N ARG A 608 -8.73 29.82 -11.99
CA ARG A 608 -10.05 29.63 -12.63
C ARG A 608 -10.04 29.82 -14.16
N ALA A 609 -9.17 30.68 -14.67
CA ALA A 609 -9.01 30.84 -16.11
C ALA A 609 -8.34 29.60 -16.72
N GLY A 610 -7.35 29.02 -16.04
CA GLY A 610 -6.73 27.75 -16.40
C GLY A 610 -7.74 26.59 -16.39
N ASP A 611 -8.51 26.43 -15.32
CA ASP A 611 -9.55 25.40 -15.19
C ASP A 611 -10.58 25.49 -16.33
N ARG A 612 -11.04 26.70 -16.67
CA ARG A 612 -11.96 26.91 -17.81
C ARG A 612 -11.33 26.50 -19.14
N GLN A 613 -10.08 26.90 -19.38
CA GLN A 613 -9.37 26.50 -20.59
C GLN A 613 -9.22 24.99 -20.69
N GLU A 614 -8.91 24.31 -19.58
CA GLU A 614 -8.80 22.85 -19.53
C GLU A 614 -10.15 22.21 -19.86
N LEU A 615 -11.24 22.65 -19.23
CA LEU A 615 -12.58 22.15 -19.50
C LEU A 615 -13.03 22.39 -20.96
N GLU A 616 -12.68 23.52 -21.57
CA GLU A 616 -12.91 23.80 -22.99
C GLU A 616 -12.16 22.83 -23.89
N GLN A 617 -10.88 22.54 -23.59
CA GLN A 617 -10.07 21.56 -24.34
C GLN A 617 -10.65 20.15 -24.17
N VAL A 618 -11.06 19.77 -22.95
CA VAL A 618 -11.74 18.51 -22.68
C VAL A 618 -13.01 18.39 -23.49
N ALA A 619 -13.91 19.39 -23.44
CA ALA A 619 -15.16 19.38 -24.20
C ALA A 619 -14.93 19.25 -25.70
N ALA A 620 -13.98 20.01 -26.26
CA ALA A 620 -13.60 19.93 -27.66
C ALA A 620 -13.10 18.53 -28.04
N ARG A 621 -12.28 17.91 -27.20
CA ARG A 621 -11.79 16.55 -27.43
C ARG A 621 -12.92 15.52 -27.33
N LEU A 622 -13.85 15.65 -26.38
CA LEU A 622 -15.01 14.78 -26.26
C LEU A 622 -15.91 14.87 -27.49
N HIS A 623 -16.12 16.08 -28.07
CA HIS A 623 -16.85 16.26 -29.33
C HIS A 623 -16.10 15.61 -30.51
N GLU A 624 -14.77 15.78 -30.63
CA GLU A 624 -13.98 15.15 -31.68
C GLU A 624 -14.18 13.64 -31.74
N TYR A 625 -14.33 13.01 -30.56
CA TYR A 625 -14.52 11.55 -30.43
C TYR A 625 -15.99 11.10 -30.37
N GLY A 626 -16.95 12.00 -30.55
CA GLY A 626 -18.39 11.69 -30.49
C GLY A 626 -18.82 11.20 -29.10
N CYS A 627 -18.22 11.75 -28.06
CA CYS A 627 -18.55 11.45 -26.65
C CYS A 627 -19.54 12.47 -26.07
N LEU A 628 -19.74 13.59 -26.74
CA LEU A 628 -20.73 14.62 -26.44
C LEU A 628 -21.60 14.93 -27.65
N ASP A 629 -22.88 15.15 -27.42
CA ASP A 629 -23.86 15.62 -28.37
C ASP A 629 -24.25 17.08 -28.05
N GLY A 630 -24.44 17.91 -29.06
CA GLY A 630 -24.84 19.31 -28.87
C GLY A 630 -23.71 20.26 -28.49
N ALA A 631 -23.94 21.57 -28.65
CA ALA A 631 -22.92 22.61 -28.43
C ALA A 631 -22.77 23.03 -26.96
N GLU A 632 -23.78 22.82 -26.14
CA GLU A 632 -23.84 23.19 -24.73
C GLU A 632 -24.26 21.97 -23.91
N PRO A 633 -23.31 21.05 -23.57
CA PRO A 633 -23.63 19.88 -22.77
C PRO A 633 -23.96 20.27 -21.35
N SER A 634 -24.89 19.56 -20.73
CA SER A 634 -25.14 19.63 -19.28
C SER A 634 -23.94 19.07 -18.50
N GLU A 635 -23.84 19.44 -17.21
CA GLU A 635 -22.82 18.91 -16.32
C GLU A 635 -22.82 17.37 -16.28
N ARG A 636 -23.99 16.75 -16.28
CA ARG A 636 -24.14 15.28 -16.34
C ARG A 636 -23.57 14.71 -17.64
N GLU A 637 -23.90 15.31 -18.78
CA GLU A 637 -23.40 14.88 -20.08
C GLU A 637 -21.87 15.01 -20.17
N MET A 638 -21.29 16.05 -19.54
CA MET A 638 -19.85 16.21 -19.44
C MET A 638 -19.21 15.04 -18.65
N VAL A 639 -19.76 14.70 -17.49
CA VAL A 639 -19.29 13.54 -16.70
C VAL A 639 -19.40 12.26 -17.50
N GLU A 640 -20.58 11.95 -18.04
CA GLU A 640 -20.79 10.75 -18.86
C GLU A 640 -19.92 10.73 -20.12
N GLY A 641 -19.68 11.90 -20.73
CA GLY A 641 -18.79 12.08 -21.88
C GLY A 641 -17.36 11.69 -21.59
N LEU A 642 -16.82 12.07 -20.43
CA LEU A 642 -15.50 11.66 -19.96
C LEU A 642 -15.39 10.14 -19.79
N TYR A 643 -16.40 9.48 -19.22
CA TYR A 643 -16.41 8.03 -19.09
C TYR A 643 -16.55 7.31 -20.45
N ARG A 644 -17.35 7.85 -21.41
CA ARG A 644 -17.37 7.36 -22.79
C ARG A 644 -15.99 7.47 -23.45
N TYR A 645 -15.29 8.56 -23.17
CA TYR A 645 -13.96 8.81 -23.71
C TYR A 645 -12.93 7.80 -23.18
N VAL A 646 -12.84 7.66 -21.87
CA VAL A 646 -11.92 6.69 -21.23
C VAL A 646 -12.27 5.25 -21.64
N ALA A 647 -13.54 4.93 -21.83
CA ALA A 647 -13.96 3.61 -22.30
C ALA A 647 -13.50 3.29 -23.73
N LYS A 648 -13.13 4.30 -24.54
CA LYS A 648 -12.52 4.09 -25.88
C LYS A 648 -11.02 3.74 -25.82
N ALA A 649 -10.36 3.97 -24.68
CA ALA A 649 -8.94 3.62 -24.50
C ALA A 649 -8.73 2.10 -24.60
N PRO A 650 -7.57 1.61 -25.06
CA PRO A 650 -7.28 0.18 -25.15
C PRO A 650 -7.02 -0.47 -23.77
N SER A 651 -7.05 0.31 -22.70
CA SER A 651 -6.70 -0.11 -21.34
C SER A 651 -7.48 -1.33 -20.89
N LYS A 652 -6.81 -2.27 -20.25
CA LYS A 652 -7.33 -3.56 -19.84
C LYS A 652 -8.49 -3.45 -18.85
N LEU A 653 -8.36 -2.52 -17.91
CA LEU A 653 -9.38 -2.22 -16.91
C LEU A 653 -9.83 -0.77 -17.05
N VAL A 654 -11.12 -0.53 -16.84
CA VAL A 654 -11.73 0.81 -16.75
C VAL A 654 -12.45 0.91 -15.42
N VAL A 655 -12.30 2.02 -14.70
CA VAL A 655 -12.94 2.19 -13.40
C VAL A 655 -13.80 3.45 -13.38
N ALA A 656 -15.03 3.31 -12.89
CA ALA A 656 -15.92 4.41 -12.57
C ALA A 656 -15.80 4.76 -11.08
N SER A 657 -15.72 6.05 -10.76
CA SER A 657 -15.82 6.49 -9.37
C SER A 657 -17.29 6.52 -8.93
N LEU A 658 -17.58 5.94 -7.75
CA LEU A 658 -18.95 5.95 -7.21
C LEU A 658 -19.45 7.37 -6.94
N VAL A 659 -18.57 8.26 -6.47
CA VAL A 659 -18.92 9.70 -6.26
C VAL A 659 -19.35 10.39 -7.55
N ASP A 660 -18.69 10.09 -8.68
CA ASP A 660 -19.12 10.60 -9.99
C ASP A 660 -20.44 9.98 -10.46
N ALA A 661 -20.65 8.69 -10.15
CA ALA A 661 -21.86 7.98 -10.55
C ALA A 661 -23.12 8.52 -9.87
N VAL A 662 -23.02 8.94 -8.61
CA VAL A 662 -24.16 9.56 -7.89
C VAL A 662 -24.20 11.08 -8.04
N GLY A 663 -23.07 11.70 -8.45
CA GLY A 663 -22.95 13.13 -8.67
C GLY A 663 -22.51 13.92 -7.45
N ASP A 664 -21.80 13.29 -6.51
CA ASP A 664 -21.20 14.00 -5.36
C ASP A 664 -20.21 15.06 -5.86
N VAL A 665 -20.07 16.13 -5.10
CA VAL A 665 -19.21 17.27 -5.44
C VAL A 665 -18.10 17.49 -4.42
N ARG A 666 -18.13 16.79 -3.29
CA ARG A 666 -17.23 16.99 -2.15
C ARG A 666 -15.98 16.12 -2.27
N PRO A 667 -14.77 16.71 -2.24
CA PRO A 667 -13.54 15.93 -2.20
C PRO A 667 -13.49 15.00 -0.98
N GLN A 668 -13.08 13.75 -1.17
CA GLN A 668 -12.84 12.81 -0.08
C GLN A 668 -11.53 13.12 0.64
N ASN A 669 -10.55 13.62 -0.11
CA ASN A 669 -9.26 14.06 0.37
C ASN A 669 -8.89 15.40 -0.27
N MET A 670 -8.26 16.28 0.52
CA MET A 670 -7.65 17.53 0.05
C MET A 670 -6.15 17.45 0.35
N PRO A 671 -5.32 17.01 -0.61
CA PRO A 671 -3.87 16.86 -0.42
C PRO A 671 -3.23 18.16 0.10
N GLY A 672 -2.36 18.03 1.10
CA GLY A 672 -1.67 19.17 1.72
C GLY A 672 -2.42 19.80 2.88
N THR A 673 -3.55 19.22 3.35
CA THR A 673 -4.29 19.69 4.53
C THR A 673 -4.27 18.68 5.66
N GLY A 674 -4.33 19.17 6.90
CA GLY A 674 -4.61 18.37 8.08
C GLY A 674 -6.11 18.26 8.39
N ALA A 675 -6.46 17.40 9.34
CA ALA A 675 -7.84 17.17 9.76
C ALA A 675 -8.51 18.43 10.37
N ASP A 676 -7.72 19.37 10.88
CA ASP A 676 -8.16 20.67 11.39
C ASP A 676 -8.52 21.67 10.28
N GLN A 677 -8.06 21.45 9.06
CA GLN A 677 -8.27 22.33 7.92
C GLN A 677 -9.39 21.82 7.00
N TYR A 678 -9.42 20.53 6.73
CA TYR A 678 -10.42 19.87 5.91
C TYR A 678 -10.77 18.48 6.49
N PRO A 679 -12.04 18.05 6.48
CA PRO A 679 -12.46 16.77 7.03
C PRO A 679 -12.09 15.59 6.10
N ASN A 680 -10.78 15.45 5.84
CA ASN A 680 -10.25 14.38 4.99
C ASN A 680 -10.74 13.02 5.47
N TRP A 681 -11.23 12.22 4.51
CA TRP A 681 -11.68 10.84 4.72
C TRP A 681 -12.91 10.69 5.64
N CYS A 682 -13.61 11.80 5.95
CA CYS A 682 -14.79 11.81 6.82
C CYS A 682 -16.08 12.18 6.10
N VAL A 683 -16.05 12.36 4.78
CA VAL A 683 -17.20 12.80 4.00
C VAL A 683 -18.05 11.59 3.62
N PRO A 684 -19.35 11.51 4.00
CA PRO A 684 -20.26 10.46 3.52
C PRO A 684 -20.59 10.64 2.05
N LEU A 685 -21.04 9.57 1.39
CA LEU A 685 -21.48 9.61 -0.01
C LEU A 685 -22.77 10.42 -0.12
N CYS A 686 -22.78 11.44 -1.01
CA CYS A 686 -23.96 12.26 -1.27
C CYS A 686 -24.22 12.41 -2.76
N ASP A 687 -25.39 12.92 -3.10
CA ASP A 687 -25.73 13.31 -4.45
C ASP A 687 -25.29 14.75 -4.78
N SER A 688 -25.72 15.25 -5.96
CA SER A 688 -25.38 16.60 -6.45
C SER A 688 -25.98 17.75 -5.65
N ASP A 689 -26.98 17.47 -4.83
CA ASP A 689 -27.70 18.43 -3.97
C ASP A 689 -27.23 18.35 -2.51
N GLY A 690 -26.34 17.42 -2.19
CA GLY A 690 -25.77 17.21 -0.87
C GLY A 690 -26.58 16.26 0.02
N GLU A 691 -27.62 15.62 -0.54
CA GLU A 691 -28.37 14.61 0.17
C GLU A 691 -27.60 13.29 0.24
N GLU A 692 -27.59 12.65 1.40
CA GLU A 692 -26.89 11.40 1.60
C GLU A 692 -27.48 10.26 0.76
N VAL A 693 -26.60 9.47 0.14
CA VAL A 693 -26.97 8.32 -0.72
C VAL A 693 -26.61 7.02 -0.01
N PHE A 694 -27.62 6.21 0.31
CA PHE A 694 -27.44 4.87 0.85
C PHE A 694 -27.34 3.81 -0.25
N ILE A 695 -26.81 2.63 0.09
CA ILE A 695 -26.69 1.50 -0.86
C ILE A 695 -28.06 1.12 -1.43
N GLU A 696 -29.10 1.19 -0.63
CA GLU A 696 -30.49 0.89 -1.03
C GLU A 696 -31.02 1.84 -2.11
N ASP A 697 -30.48 3.06 -2.22
CA ASP A 697 -30.88 4.04 -3.21
C ASP A 697 -30.21 3.82 -4.57
N LEU A 698 -29.03 3.17 -4.59
CA LEU A 698 -28.19 3.00 -5.78
C LEU A 698 -28.91 2.28 -6.94
N PRO A 699 -29.67 1.19 -6.73
CA PRO A 699 -30.37 0.51 -7.82
C PRO A 699 -31.34 1.40 -8.60
N SER A 700 -31.96 2.39 -7.93
CA SER A 700 -32.92 3.34 -8.50
C SER A 700 -32.30 4.69 -8.91
N ASN A 701 -31.01 4.90 -8.63
CA ASN A 701 -30.32 6.13 -8.97
C ASN A 701 -30.13 6.24 -10.50
N GLU A 702 -30.77 7.26 -11.12
CA GLU A 702 -30.78 7.44 -12.58
C GLU A 702 -29.39 7.79 -13.14
N ARG A 703 -28.57 8.57 -12.40
CA ARG A 703 -27.21 8.94 -12.83
C ARG A 703 -26.33 7.70 -12.87
N LEU A 704 -26.31 6.92 -11.79
CA LEU A 704 -25.57 5.68 -11.68
C LEU A 704 -25.99 4.68 -12.77
N THR A 705 -27.31 4.47 -12.95
CA THR A 705 -27.83 3.53 -13.95
C THR A 705 -27.42 3.92 -15.37
N SER A 706 -27.46 5.23 -15.70
CA SER A 706 -27.00 5.74 -16.99
C SER A 706 -25.51 5.51 -17.20
N LEU A 707 -24.67 5.93 -16.24
CA LEU A 707 -23.21 5.82 -16.32
C LEU A 707 -22.76 4.35 -16.44
N PHE A 708 -23.30 3.47 -15.59
CA PHE A 708 -22.93 2.06 -15.59
C PHE A 708 -23.42 1.32 -16.83
N GLY A 709 -24.63 1.67 -17.32
CA GLY A 709 -25.15 1.17 -18.60
C GLY A 709 -24.25 1.54 -19.78
N LEU A 710 -23.73 2.77 -19.79
CA LEU A 710 -22.78 3.25 -20.78
C LEU A 710 -21.47 2.43 -20.76
N LEU A 711 -20.90 2.21 -19.58
CA LEU A 711 -19.66 1.42 -19.45
C LEU A 711 -19.85 -0.03 -19.87
N THR A 712 -20.96 -0.65 -19.46
CA THR A 712 -21.31 -2.02 -19.87
C THR A 712 -21.41 -2.12 -21.40
N ALA A 713 -21.98 -1.14 -22.07
CA ALA A 713 -22.10 -1.13 -23.53
C ALA A 713 -20.77 -0.85 -24.26
N ALA A 714 -19.87 -0.06 -23.66
CA ALA A 714 -18.65 0.40 -24.31
C ALA A 714 -17.43 -0.51 -24.06
N VAL A 715 -17.37 -1.21 -22.91
CA VAL A 715 -16.20 -2.00 -22.50
C VAL A 715 -16.38 -3.49 -22.83
N ARG A 716 -17.61 -4.00 -22.81
CA ARG A 716 -17.96 -5.37 -23.22
C ARG A 716 -18.22 -5.44 -24.72
#